data_94ecb3bb73971d211d05491425301dd5
#
_entry.id   94ecb3bb73971d211d05491425301dd5
#
_cell.length_a   1.000
_cell.length_b   1.000
_cell.length_c   1.000
_cell.angle_alpha   90.00
_cell.angle_beta   90.00
_cell.angle_gamma   90.00
#
_symmetry.space_group_name_H-M   'P 1'
#
loop_
_entity.id
_entity.type
_entity.pdbx_description
1 polymer ?
#
loop_
_entity_poly.entity_id
_entity_poly.type
_entity_poly.pdbx_seq_one_letter_code
_entity_poly.pdbx_strand_id
1 'polypeptide(L)'
;MKKHLHKLILFSATACLSACTAQEPLTDYVDPRIGTAHSRWFFFTPAAVPFGMAKLAPTTDGHLGNPNGWEAVGYDSRHTSIEGFANFHEFQVGGVVVAPTVGELQTVPGPLDNPDAGYRSRFDKKDEVARPGYYSVLLKDYGVKAELTATERVGFHRYTFPATEEANLIFNIGTRMGESGPVRDASVTYTDDGRIEGWVVTEPAYVDIYQKGATVTMYFSAVLDAEPTAWGAFSGEQTFAGERSRTGVGAGLYLRFDTRERQQVGLKIGLSYTSVENARLNLEKEAAGKDFDRVRREANDTWEEALGRLRVEGGLHDDRVKFYTGLFHALLGRGLASDVNGAYPANDGMVGQIALDGAGRPVHDYYNTDAIWGAYWNLTQLWSIAYPEHDDDWLARQMVAYQDAGRLGDGIACSKYVSGVGTNFTGLAIAAAYNCGIRNFDVALGYQAARKNELGSEGRPAGAGKLDVGKFVSQGYSPYLPELGMQTTPDGSGFAASHTLEYSFSAYAVAQMARQLGHEADYEQLEKLSGGWELLFDPETKYIRPRDHSGEFIADFDPYAAWAGFQEGNAVQYTYYVPHDIDRLVELVGREEFNNRLDSTFLISRESVFGGGKTINAFAGVHAYYNHGNQPNLHISALFNFSGKPWLSQKWMRTICNEFYGTEEIHGYGYGQDED
;
A
#
# COMPACT_ATOMS: atom_id res chain seq x y z
N MET A 1 -47.57 60.70 -52.23
CA MET A 1 -47.54 60.85 -50.77
C MET A 1 -47.54 59.47 -50.15
N LYS A 2 -46.35 58.94 -49.86
CA LYS A 2 -46.22 57.68 -49.09
C LYS A 2 -45.19 57.93 -48.00
N LYS A 3 -45.65 57.81 -46.75
CA LYS A 3 -44.79 57.90 -45.55
C LYS A 3 -44.13 56.53 -45.29
N HIS A 4 -42.82 56.55 -45.27
CA HIS A 4 -42.06 55.40 -44.79
C HIS A 4 -41.84 55.49 -43.27
N LEU A 5 -42.34 54.49 -42.57
CA LEU A 5 -42.12 54.29 -41.15
C LEU A 5 -40.87 53.39 -40.95
N HIS A 6 -39.79 53.94 -40.44
CA HIS A 6 -38.61 53.12 -40.05
C HIS A 6 -38.83 52.56 -38.68
N LYS A 7 -38.93 51.24 -38.61
CA LYS A 7 -38.89 50.50 -37.30
C LYS A 7 -37.42 50.32 -36.91
N LEU A 8 -37.02 50.97 -35.82
CA LEU A 8 -35.80 50.70 -35.11
C LEU A 8 -35.99 49.39 -34.34
N ILE A 9 -35.20 48.35 -34.71
CA ILE A 9 -35.09 47.13 -33.94
C ILE A 9 -33.90 47.32 -33.00
N LEU A 10 -34.18 47.47 -31.69
CA LEU A 10 -33.20 47.43 -30.63
C LEU A 10 -32.78 45.95 -30.40
N PHE A 11 -31.58 45.58 -30.76
CA PHE A 11 -30.98 44.32 -30.33
C PHE A 11 -30.42 44.51 -28.93
N SER A 12 -31.12 43.96 -27.94
CA SER A 12 -30.56 43.74 -26.58
C SER A 12 -29.56 42.59 -26.63
N ALA A 13 -28.30 42.93 -26.64
CA ALA A 13 -27.24 41.93 -26.42
C ALA A 13 -27.19 41.62 -24.91
N THR A 14 -27.84 40.54 -24.52
CA THR A 14 -27.68 39.96 -23.19
C THR A 14 -26.31 39.26 -23.18
N ALA A 15 -25.30 39.94 -22.65
CA ALA A 15 -24.01 39.31 -22.35
C ALA A 15 -24.23 38.29 -21.21
N CYS A 16 -24.32 37.03 -21.53
CA CYS A 16 -24.13 35.95 -20.56
C CYS A 16 -22.67 36.02 -20.06
N LEU A 17 -22.49 36.74 -18.96
CA LEU A 17 -21.30 36.55 -18.12
C LEU A 17 -21.43 35.13 -17.52
N SER A 18 -20.86 34.14 -18.21
CA SER A 18 -20.50 32.88 -17.59
C SER A 18 -19.45 33.23 -16.53
N ALA A 19 -19.89 33.36 -15.30
CA ALA A 19 -18.96 33.34 -14.17
C ALA A 19 -18.25 31.98 -14.25
N CYS A 20 -17.03 31.96 -14.73
CA CYS A 20 -16.13 30.85 -14.48
C CYS A 20 -15.95 30.81 -12.94
N THR A 21 -16.81 30.06 -12.27
CA THR A 21 -16.47 29.64 -10.91
C THR A 21 -15.20 28.82 -11.05
N ALA A 22 -14.08 29.32 -10.50
CA ALA A 22 -12.88 28.55 -10.42
C ALA A 22 -13.24 27.19 -9.80
N GLN A 23 -12.96 26.12 -10.53
CA GLN A 23 -13.25 24.77 -10.03
C GLN A 23 -12.41 24.58 -8.77
N GLU A 24 -13.02 24.10 -7.70
CA GLU A 24 -12.35 23.81 -6.44
C GLU A 24 -11.24 22.76 -6.69
N PRO A 25 -10.01 22.96 -6.19
CA PRO A 25 -8.94 22.00 -6.36
C PRO A 25 -9.34 20.60 -5.84
N LEU A 26 -8.97 19.55 -6.55
CA LEU A 26 -9.30 18.18 -6.16
C LEU A 26 -8.57 17.76 -4.88
N THR A 27 -7.37 18.28 -4.67
CA THR A 27 -6.60 18.10 -3.44
C THR A 27 -7.29 18.67 -2.19
N ASP A 28 -8.23 19.59 -2.32
CA ASP A 28 -9.02 20.11 -1.20
C ASP A 28 -10.08 19.11 -0.69
N TYR A 29 -10.43 18.09 -1.49
CA TYR A 29 -11.29 16.98 -1.07
C TYR A 29 -10.54 15.85 -0.38
N VAL A 30 -9.21 15.83 -0.39
CA VAL A 30 -8.41 14.76 0.22
C VAL A 30 -8.14 15.07 1.68
N ASP A 31 -8.53 14.17 2.57
CA ASP A 31 -8.12 14.18 3.98
C ASP A 31 -7.30 12.93 4.31
N PRO A 32 -5.96 13.03 4.31
CA PRO A 32 -5.08 11.89 4.61
C PRO A 32 -5.24 11.29 6.02
N ARG A 33 -5.99 11.96 6.93
CA ARG A 33 -6.22 11.46 8.30
C ARG A 33 -7.34 10.44 8.38
N ILE A 34 -8.18 10.31 7.35
CA ILE A 34 -9.26 9.31 7.32
C ILE A 34 -8.65 7.91 7.47
N GLY A 35 -9.18 7.14 8.41
CA GLY A 35 -8.75 5.77 8.67
C GLY A 35 -7.47 5.60 9.50
N THR A 36 -6.84 6.69 9.98
CA THR A 36 -5.54 6.63 10.68
C THR A 36 -5.61 6.36 12.18
N ALA A 37 -6.81 6.15 12.74
CA ALA A 37 -6.99 5.99 14.19
C ALA A 37 -6.75 4.56 14.70
N HIS A 38 -5.85 3.81 14.22
CA HIS A 38 -5.38 2.55 14.78
C HIS A 38 -4.07 2.07 14.17
N SER A 39 -3.42 2.92 13.38
CA SER A 39 -2.07 2.66 12.84
C SER A 39 -1.92 1.33 12.09
N ARG A 40 -3.05 0.74 11.68
CA ARG A 40 -2.99 -0.51 10.94
C ARG A 40 -2.68 -0.24 9.49
N TRP A 41 -1.79 -1.05 8.92
CA TRP A 41 -1.44 -1.09 7.51
C TRP A 41 -0.90 0.26 7.01
N PHE A 42 -1.59 0.93 6.10
CA PHE A 42 -1.00 1.95 5.24
C PHE A 42 -1.60 3.34 5.46
N PHE A 43 -2.56 3.49 6.36
CA PHE A 43 -3.22 4.77 6.59
C PHE A 43 -2.41 5.62 7.54
N PHE A 44 -1.80 6.67 6.99
CA PHE A 44 -1.00 7.66 7.70
C PHE A 44 -1.04 8.99 6.95
N THR A 45 -0.32 10.00 7.41
CA THR A 45 -0.37 11.38 6.88
C THR A 45 0.89 11.73 6.08
N PRO A 46 1.14 11.13 4.90
CA PRO A 46 2.38 11.32 4.17
C PRO A 46 2.44 12.65 3.43
N ALA A 47 3.59 13.33 3.53
CA ALA A 47 4.02 14.35 2.59
C ALA A 47 4.81 13.65 1.47
N ALA A 48 4.10 13.12 0.48
CA ALA A 48 4.65 12.32 -0.61
C ALA A 48 3.99 12.71 -1.94
N VAL A 49 4.61 12.38 -3.07
CA VAL A 49 3.98 12.37 -4.40
C VAL A 49 3.40 10.99 -4.71
N PRO A 50 2.51 10.84 -5.71
CA PRO A 50 1.99 9.54 -6.11
C PRO A 50 3.12 8.53 -6.35
N PHE A 51 3.00 7.33 -5.79
CA PHE A 51 3.96 6.22 -5.91
C PHE A 51 5.42 6.54 -5.52
N GLY A 52 5.68 7.65 -4.82
CA GLY A 52 7.05 8.07 -4.48
C GLY A 52 7.74 7.15 -3.47
N MET A 53 9.08 7.07 -3.52
CA MET A 53 9.93 6.44 -2.50
C MET A 53 9.94 7.27 -1.22
N ALA A 54 10.04 8.60 -1.36
CA ALA A 54 10.07 9.53 -0.24
C ALA A 54 8.65 9.74 0.29
N LYS A 55 8.35 9.13 1.44
CA LYS A 55 7.08 9.27 2.15
C LYS A 55 7.33 9.82 3.54
N LEU A 56 7.45 11.16 3.62
CA LEU A 56 7.74 11.83 4.87
C LEU A 56 6.50 11.91 5.75
N ALA A 57 6.59 11.41 6.96
CA ALA A 57 5.46 11.45 7.88
C ALA A 57 5.91 11.48 9.35
N PRO A 58 5.04 11.98 10.26
CA PRO A 58 5.31 11.89 11.68
C PRO A 58 5.27 10.43 12.14
N THR A 59 6.15 10.09 13.07
CA THR A 59 6.13 8.82 13.80
C THR A 59 5.59 9.07 15.21
N THR A 60 4.51 8.38 15.57
CA THR A 60 3.83 8.54 16.88
C THR A 60 3.94 7.30 17.77
N ASP A 61 4.63 6.26 17.34
CA ASP A 61 4.73 4.92 17.94
C ASP A 61 3.64 3.95 17.49
N GLY A 62 3.82 3.35 16.34
CA GLY A 62 2.87 2.42 15.74
C GLY A 62 2.73 1.07 16.41
N HIS A 63 3.51 0.78 17.47
CA HIS A 63 3.45 -0.52 18.16
C HIS A 63 2.24 -0.72 19.06
N LEU A 64 1.56 0.34 19.42
CA LEU A 64 0.52 0.30 20.45
C LEU A 64 -0.86 -0.09 19.92
N GLY A 65 -1.08 -0.06 18.61
CA GLY A 65 -2.39 -0.30 18.03
C GLY A 65 -2.77 -1.77 17.90
N ASN A 66 -1.79 -2.68 17.80
CA ASN A 66 -2.03 -4.05 17.42
C ASN A 66 -1.05 -5.03 18.08
N PRO A 67 -1.51 -5.80 19.10
CA PRO A 67 -0.64 -6.70 19.83
C PRO A 67 -0.08 -7.87 18.99
N ASN A 68 -0.57 -8.08 17.78
CA ASN A 68 -0.12 -9.14 16.89
C ASN A 68 0.97 -8.71 15.89
N GLY A 69 1.51 -7.48 16.02
CA GLY A 69 2.60 -7.01 15.19
C GLY A 69 2.20 -6.53 13.79
N TRP A 70 0.99 -6.01 13.66
CA TRP A 70 0.42 -5.51 12.41
C TRP A 70 0.47 -3.97 12.32
N GLU A 71 1.31 -3.37 13.12
CA GLU A 71 1.53 -1.93 13.21
C GLU A 71 2.39 -1.48 12.04
N ALA A 72 1.74 -1.05 11.00
CA ALA A 72 2.45 -0.88 9.75
C ALA A 72 3.37 0.35 9.74
N VAL A 73 2.84 1.51 10.08
CA VAL A 73 3.48 2.74 9.64
C VAL A 73 3.89 3.71 10.74
N GLY A 74 3.83 3.29 11.99
CA GLY A 74 4.29 4.12 13.12
C GLY A 74 3.48 5.39 13.39
N TYR A 75 2.31 5.60 12.77
CA TYR A 75 1.42 6.72 13.01
C TYR A 75 0.03 6.27 13.48
N ASP A 76 -0.49 6.92 14.49
CA ASP A 76 -1.87 6.74 14.95
C ASP A 76 -2.45 8.10 15.34
N SER A 77 -3.57 8.49 14.73
CA SER A 77 -4.20 9.80 14.98
C SER A 77 -4.75 9.97 16.39
N ARG A 78 -4.86 8.91 17.18
CA ARG A 78 -5.24 8.98 18.61
C ARG A 78 -4.08 9.45 19.49
N HIS A 79 -2.86 9.33 19.03
CA HIS A 79 -1.67 9.75 19.79
C HIS A 79 -1.54 11.27 19.84
N THR A 80 -0.94 11.77 20.89
CA THR A 80 -0.81 13.21 21.18
C THR A 80 0.64 13.70 21.24
N SER A 81 1.59 12.82 20.88
CA SER A 81 3.01 13.18 20.80
C SER A 81 3.69 12.52 19.61
N ILE A 82 4.72 13.18 19.08
CA ILE A 82 5.51 12.79 17.93
C ILE A 82 6.95 12.56 18.38
N GLU A 83 7.55 11.44 17.97
CA GLU A 83 8.96 11.12 18.25
C GLU A 83 9.92 11.58 17.14
N GLY A 84 9.41 11.93 15.97
CA GLY A 84 10.19 12.45 14.86
C GLY A 84 9.47 12.28 13.53
N PHE A 85 10.19 12.55 12.46
CA PHE A 85 9.69 12.46 11.09
C PHE A 85 10.53 11.46 10.32
N ALA A 86 9.90 10.36 9.93
CA ALA A 86 10.52 9.34 9.09
C ALA A 86 10.56 9.78 7.63
N ASN A 87 11.56 9.34 6.87
CA ASN A 87 11.71 9.60 5.44
C ASN A 87 11.33 8.40 4.57
N PHE A 88 11.64 7.19 5.04
CA PHE A 88 10.99 5.97 4.60
C PHE A 88 9.85 5.68 5.56
N HIS A 89 8.64 5.58 5.06
CA HIS A 89 7.47 5.39 5.90
C HIS A 89 6.46 4.51 5.13
N GLU A 90 6.77 3.23 5.10
CA GLU A 90 6.04 2.25 4.33
C GLU A 90 5.93 0.95 5.14
N PHE A 91 4.95 0.12 4.84
CA PHE A 91 4.82 -1.19 5.45
C PHE A 91 6.09 -2.01 5.22
N GLN A 92 6.74 -2.40 6.33
CA GLN A 92 8.01 -3.14 6.38
C GLN A 92 9.25 -2.38 5.90
N VAL A 93 9.11 -1.15 5.48
CA VAL A 93 10.21 -0.30 5.03
C VAL A 93 10.08 1.06 5.69
N GLY A 94 10.65 1.22 6.88
CA GLY A 94 10.56 2.46 7.64
C GLY A 94 11.88 2.80 8.33
N GLY A 95 12.20 4.09 8.35
CA GLY A 95 13.41 4.56 9.01
C GLY A 95 13.87 5.95 8.57
N VAL A 96 15.12 6.26 8.92
CA VAL A 96 15.75 7.56 8.72
C VAL A 96 14.91 8.68 9.38
N VAL A 97 14.78 8.57 10.71
CA VAL A 97 13.95 9.49 11.52
C VAL A 97 14.76 10.72 11.91
N VAL A 98 14.17 11.90 11.70
CA VAL A 98 14.75 13.21 12.09
C VAL A 98 13.80 13.89 13.08
N ALA A 99 14.36 14.36 14.22
CA ALA A 99 13.59 15.08 15.25
C ALA A 99 14.22 16.45 15.54
N PRO A 100 13.47 17.56 15.39
CA PRO A 100 13.90 18.87 15.83
C PRO A 100 13.55 19.07 17.31
N THR A 101 14.50 19.54 18.12
CA THR A 101 14.32 19.81 19.55
C THR A 101 14.97 21.12 19.95
N VAL A 102 14.67 21.61 21.16
CA VAL A 102 15.27 22.83 21.73
C VAL A 102 15.70 22.56 23.18
N GLY A 103 16.85 23.07 23.56
CA GLY A 103 17.37 22.99 24.93
C GLY A 103 18.30 21.79 25.16
N GLU A 104 18.20 21.18 26.33
CA GLU A 104 19.01 20.01 26.68
C GLU A 104 18.84 18.85 25.69
N LEU A 105 19.97 18.31 25.25
CA LEU A 105 19.96 17.20 24.27
C LEU A 105 19.55 15.91 24.95
N GLN A 106 18.48 15.31 24.43
CA GLN A 106 18.09 13.93 24.67
C GLN A 106 18.19 13.15 23.36
N THR A 107 18.57 11.88 23.40
CA THR A 107 18.86 11.08 22.20
C THR A 107 17.93 9.88 22.04
N VAL A 108 17.02 9.65 22.99
CA VAL A 108 15.96 8.65 22.91
C VAL A 108 14.60 9.33 22.92
N PRO A 109 13.61 8.82 22.19
CA PRO A 109 12.29 9.47 22.07
C PRO A 109 11.49 9.46 23.37
N GLY A 110 11.74 8.51 24.27
CA GLY A 110 10.87 8.23 25.41
C GLY A 110 9.60 7.45 25.03
N PRO A 111 8.91 6.83 25.98
CA PRO A 111 7.70 6.09 25.73
C PRO A 111 6.49 7.01 25.49
N LEU A 112 5.48 6.51 24.80
CA LEU A 112 4.28 7.27 24.43
C LEU A 112 3.49 7.77 25.68
N ASP A 113 3.41 6.94 26.71
CA ASP A 113 2.71 7.25 27.96
C ASP A 113 3.50 8.17 28.92
N ASN A 114 4.80 8.41 28.63
CA ASN A 114 5.65 9.34 29.36
C ASN A 114 6.56 10.13 28.40
N PRO A 115 6.01 11.09 27.64
CA PRO A 115 6.78 11.91 26.69
C PRO A 115 7.96 12.65 27.31
N ASP A 116 7.88 12.99 28.60
CA ASP A 116 8.94 13.74 29.32
C ASP A 116 10.20 12.92 29.59
N ALA A 117 10.16 11.61 29.39
CA ALA A 117 11.32 10.72 29.53
C ALA A 117 12.25 10.69 28.31
N GLY A 118 12.01 11.51 27.29
CA GLY A 118 12.82 11.57 26.08
C GLY A 118 12.57 12.85 25.28
N TYR A 119 12.99 12.84 24.01
CA TYR A 119 12.84 14.02 23.14
C TYR A 119 11.49 14.09 22.41
N ARG A 120 10.58 13.17 22.61
CA ARG A 120 9.22 13.19 22.03
C ARG A 120 8.51 14.51 22.38
N SER A 121 7.82 15.11 21.44
CA SER A 121 7.07 16.36 21.67
C SER A 121 5.56 16.15 21.53
N ARG A 122 4.82 16.75 22.45
CA ARG A 122 3.36 16.85 22.36
C ARG A 122 2.96 17.79 21.23
N PHE A 123 1.78 17.56 20.66
CA PHE A 123 1.16 18.43 19.67
C PHE A 123 -0.37 18.48 19.85
N ASP A 124 -1.01 19.50 19.29
CA ASP A 124 -2.46 19.60 19.21
C ASP A 124 -2.94 19.26 17.80
N LYS A 125 -3.98 18.47 17.67
CA LYS A 125 -4.57 18.10 16.37
C LYS A 125 -5.00 19.30 15.52
N LYS A 126 -5.42 20.40 16.13
CA LYS A 126 -5.76 21.64 15.43
C LYS A 126 -4.57 22.31 14.74
N ASP A 127 -3.36 22.02 15.18
CA ASP A 127 -2.12 22.58 14.65
C ASP A 127 -1.45 21.61 13.65
N GLU A 128 -2.08 20.46 13.41
CA GLU A 128 -1.67 19.47 12.41
C GLU A 128 -2.38 19.73 11.08
N VAL A 129 -1.60 19.80 10.01
CA VAL A 129 -2.11 19.92 8.63
C VAL A 129 -1.55 18.77 7.82
N ALA A 130 -2.43 17.94 7.29
CA ALA A 130 -2.11 16.88 6.34
C ALA A 130 -2.85 17.13 5.02
N ARG A 131 -2.12 17.20 3.91
CA ARG A 131 -2.65 17.39 2.55
C ARG A 131 -1.82 16.60 1.55
N PRO A 132 -2.32 16.29 0.37
CA PRO A 132 -1.51 15.69 -0.67
C PRO A 132 -0.20 16.47 -0.92
N GLY A 133 0.93 15.80 -0.77
CA GLY A 133 2.26 16.40 -0.95
C GLY A 133 2.75 17.33 0.16
N TYR A 134 2.02 17.48 1.27
CA TYR A 134 2.41 18.39 2.34
C TYR A 134 1.91 17.94 3.71
N TYR A 135 2.79 18.05 4.71
CA TYR A 135 2.47 17.88 6.12
C TYR A 135 3.06 19.03 6.96
N SER A 136 2.36 19.46 8.00
CA SER A 136 2.95 20.34 9.01
C SER A 136 2.32 20.16 10.38
N VAL A 137 3.11 20.44 11.43
CA VAL A 137 2.67 20.39 12.83
C VAL A 137 3.50 21.33 13.71
N LEU A 138 2.90 21.81 14.81
CA LEU A 138 3.62 22.52 15.86
C LEU A 138 3.99 21.55 16.99
N LEU A 139 5.29 21.33 17.20
CA LEU A 139 5.84 20.58 18.33
C LEU A 139 5.85 21.48 19.56
N LYS A 140 4.86 21.29 20.46
CA LYS A 140 4.53 22.24 21.52
C LYS A 140 5.61 22.36 22.59
N ASP A 141 6.26 21.25 22.94
CA ASP A 141 7.26 21.23 24.01
C ASP A 141 8.51 22.03 23.62
N TYR A 142 8.73 22.20 22.32
CA TYR A 142 9.89 22.94 21.77
C TYR A 142 9.52 24.26 21.07
N GLY A 143 8.24 24.50 20.80
CA GLY A 143 7.79 25.64 20.00
C GLY A 143 8.29 25.59 18.55
N VAL A 144 8.58 24.41 18.02
CA VAL A 144 9.09 24.20 16.67
C VAL A 144 7.97 23.87 15.72
N LYS A 145 7.85 24.65 14.63
CA LYS A 145 7.00 24.26 13.50
C LYS A 145 7.79 23.38 12.54
N ALA A 146 7.34 22.15 12.34
CA ALA A 146 7.85 21.24 11.33
C ALA A 146 6.96 21.28 10.09
N GLU A 147 7.57 21.31 8.90
CA GLU A 147 6.91 21.28 7.60
C GLU A 147 7.63 20.29 6.69
N LEU A 148 6.89 19.44 5.99
CA LEU A 148 7.40 18.37 5.13
C LEU A 148 6.79 18.45 3.75
N THR A 149 7.58 18.15 2.72
CA THR A 149 7.15 17.90 1.34
C THR A 149 8.17 17.00 0.64
N ALA A 150 7.86 16.45 -0.52
CA ALA A 150 8.77 15.53 -1.20
C ALA A 150 8.70 15.63 -2.74
N THR A 151 9.76 15.20 -3.39
CA THR A 151 9.75 14.67 -4.76
C THR A 151 9.64 13.14 -4.70
N GLU A 152 9.87 12.44 -5.79
CA GLU A 152 9.79 10.98 -5.82
C GLU A 152 10.77 10.29 -4.86
N ARG A 153 12.01 10.78 -4.80
CA ARG A 153 13.12 10.15 -4.04
C ARG A 153 13.77 11.08 -3.03
N VAL A 154 13.28 12.32 -2.89
CA VAL A 154 13.91 13.32 -2.00
C VAL A 154 12.90 13.92 -1.06
N GLY A 155 13.18 13.80 0.23
CA GLY A 155 12.45 14.49 1.28
C GLY A 155 12.94 15.91 1.51
N PHE A 156 12.02 16.83 1.72
CA PHE A 156 12.28 18.23 2.07
C PHE A 156 11.64 18.53 3.42
N HIS A 157 12.45 18.97 4.38
CA HIS A 157 12.01 19.41 5.69
C HIS A 157 12.32 20.90 5.85
N ARG A 158 11.42 21.59 6.54
CA ARG A 158 11.64 22.97 7.00
C ARG A 158 11.22 23.06 8.46
N TYR A 159 12.17 23.35 9.32
CA TYR A 159 11.95 23.53 10.75
C TYR A 159 12.07 24.98 11.12
N THR A 160 11.04 25.55 11.72
CA THR A 160 11.07 26.93 12.24
C THR A 160 11.16 26.86 13.77
N PHE A 161 12.32 27.18 14.28
CA PHE A 161 12.67 27.21 15.71
C PHE A 161 12.31 28.54 16.38
N PRO A 162 12.11 28.57 17.70
CA PRO A 162 12.24 29.82 18.45
C PRO A 162 13.66 30.35 18.35
N ALA A 163 13.86 31.66 18.69
CA ALA A 163 15.18 32.25 18.75
C ALA A 163 15.98 31.67 19.94
N THR A 164 17.00 30.86 19.68
CA THR A 164 17.77 30.12 20.69
C THR A 164 19.18 29.78 20.18
N GLU A 165 20.13 29.53 21.10
CA GLU A 165 21.44 28.94 20.80
C GLU A 165 21.42 27.40 20.86
N GLU A 166 20.29 26.80 21.26
CA GLU A 166 20.17 25.38 21.59
C GLU A 166 19.12 24.67 20.72
N ALA A 167 18.98 25.08 19.46
CA ALA A 167 18.19 24.32 18.49
C ALA A 167 18.97 23.08 18.05
N ASN A 168 18.34 21.90 18.07
CA ASN A 168 18.98 20.65 17.67
C ASN A 168 18.18 19.95 16.56
N LEU A 169 18.88 19.28 15.63
CA LEU A 169 18.36 18.23 14.77
C LEU A 169 18.99 16.91 15.18
N ILE A 170 18.16 15.92 15.47
CA ILE A 170 18.54 14.57 15.88
C ILE A 170 18.25 13.63 14.71
N PHE A 171 19.27 12.98 14.19
CA PHE A 171 19.16 11.90 13.22
C PHE A 171 19.21 10.56 13.99
N ASN A 172 18.06 10.02 14.31
CA ASN A 172 17.95 8.75 15.04
C ASN A 172 17.78 7.60 14.04
N ILE A 173 18.91 7.06 13.56
CA ILE A 173 18.93 6.08 12.46
C ILE A 173 18.85 4.64 12.96
N GLY A 174 19.38 4.38 14.15
CA GLY A 174 19.47 3.03 14.72
C GLY A 174 18.25 2.60 15.54
N THR A 175 17.13 3.33 15.48
CA THR A 175 15.91 3.01 16.22
C THR A 175 14.86 2.35 15.31
N ARG A 176 14.17 1.35 15.85
CA ARG A 176 13.06 0.68 15.18
C ARG A 176 11.93 1.66 14.83
N MET A 177 11.33 1.47 13.66
CA MET A 177 10.13 2.17 13.25
C MET A 177 9.09 1.17 12.71
N GLY A 178 7.98 1.04 13.43
CA GLY A 178 6.83 0.20 13.02
C GLY A 178 7.24 -1.22 12.57
N GLU A 179 6.62 -1.68 11.52
CA GLU A 179 6.83 -2.99 10.89
C GLU A 179 8.16 -3.14 10.14
N SER A 180 8.97 -2.08 10.06
CA SER A 180 10.34 -2.23 9.54
C SER A 180 11.18 -3.23 10.36
N GLY A 181 10.69 -3.56 11.56
CA GLY A 181 11.29 -4.56 12.43
C GLY A 181 12.51 -4.05 13.20
N PRO A 182 13.21 -4.93 13.89
CA PRO A 182 14.40 -4.56 14.65
C PRO A 182 15.52 -4.11 13.71
N VAL A 183 16.24 -3.07 14.12
CA VAL A 183 17.47 -2.66 13.48
C VAL A 183 18.56 -3.70 13.77
N ARG A 184 19.22 -4.19 12.72
CA ARG A 184 20.35 -5.12 12.82
C ARG A 184 21.68 -4.40 12.80
N ASP A 185 21.77 -3.36 12.01
CA ASP A 185 22.94 -2.49 11.93
C ASP A 185 22.54 -1.13 11.34
N ALA A 186 23.32 -0.10 11.62
CA ALA A 186 23.12 1.24 11.10
C ALA A 186 24.45 1.98 11.03
N SER A 187 24.53 2.99 10.18
CA SER A 187 25.66 3.91 10.12
C SER A 187 25.20 5.29 9.77
N VAL A 188 25.77 6.30 10.44
CA VAL A 188 25.55 7.70 10.11
C VAL A 188 26.82 8.49 10.27
N THR A 189 27.09 9.39 9.33
CA THR A 189 28.31 10.22 9.30
C THR A 189 27.98 11.65 8.90
N TYR A 190 28.49 12.61 9.64
CA TYR A 190 28.59 14.01 9.22
C TYR A 190 29.93 14.22 8.51
N THR A 191 29.89 14.33 7.20
CA THR A 191 31.07 14.37 6.32
C THR A 191 31.80 15.71 6.38
N ASP A 192 33.01 15.77 5.86
CA ASP A 192 33.82 17.02 5.85
C ASP A 192 33.26 18.06 4.88
N ASP A 193 32.50 17.64 3.87
CA ASP A 193 31.79 18.53 2.93
C ASP A 193 30.38 18.94 3.42
N GLY A 194 30.05 18.63 4.68
CA GLY A 194 28.83 19.08 5.34
C GLY A 194 27.58 18.26 5.03
N ARG A 195 27.71 17.05 4.48
CA ARG A 195 26.60 16.12 4.28
C ARG A 195 26.36 15.25 5.51
N ILE A 196 25.14 14.77 5.67
CA ILE A 196 24.82 13.69 6.60
C ILE A 196 24.46 12.48 5.77
N GLU A 197 25.23 11.42 5.89
CA GLU A 197 25.09 10.22 5.07
C GLU A 197 25.07 8.97 5.92
N GLY A 198 24.35 7.95 5.45
CA GLY A 198 24.32 6.69 6.17
C GLY A 198 23.34 5.69 5.60
N TRP A 199 23.14 4.65 6.40
CA TRP A 199 22.24 3.55 6.08
C TRP A 199 21.73 2.88 7.36
N VAL A 200 20.61 2.17 7.22
CA VAL A 200 20.05 1.31 8.25
C VAL A 200 19.62 -0.03 7.65
N VAL A 201 19.97 -1.11 8.34
CA VAL A 201 19.56 -2.49 8.01
C VAL A 201 18.52 -2.93 9.01
N THR A 202 17.35 -3.31 8.52
CA THR A 202 16.24 -3.80 9.33
C THR A 202 15.89 -5.25 8.98
N GLU A 203 15.23 -5.93 9.89
CA GLU A 203 14.72 -7.29 9.72
C GLU A 203 13.22 -7.31 9.96
N PRO A 204 12.41 -6.93 8.96
CA PRO A 204 10.96 -6.93 9.08
C PRO A 204 10.43 -8.35 9.30
N ALA A 205 9.49 -8.51 10.24
CA ALA A 205 8.98 -9.83 10.61
C ALA A 205 8.36 -10.59 9.43
N TYR A 206 7.62 -9.89 8.57
CA TYR A 206 7.03 -10.51 7.38
C TYR A 206 8.07 -10.92 6.33
N VAL A 207 9.14 -10.16 6.15
CA VAL A 207 10.27 -10.58 5.30
C VAL A 207 10.91 -11.85 5.85
N ASP A 208 11.19 -11.91 7.16
CA ASP A 208 11.80 -13.08 7.79
C ASP A 208 10.91 -14.34 7.74
N ILE A 209 9.57 -14.19 7.79
CA ILE A 209 8.63 -15.32 7.65
C ILE A 209 8.76 -15.98 6.27
N TYR A 210 8.80 -15.20 5.20
CA TYR A 210 8.74 -15.72 3.83
C TYR A 210 10.11 -15.89 3.16
N GLN A 211 11.11 -15.18 3.67
CA GLN A 211 12.49 -15.27 3.18
C GLN A 211 13.46 -15.19 4.38
N LYS A 212 13.62 -16.33 5.04
CA LYS A 212 14.34 -16.45 6.31
C LYS A 212 15.72 -15.80 6.31
N GLY A 213 15.96 -14.90 7.27
CA GLY A 213 17.23 -14.17 7.42
C GLY A 213 17.42 -13.03 6.42
N ALA A 214 16.43 -12.75 5.56
CA ALA A 214 16.53 -11.61 4.66
C ALA A 214 16.33 -10.28 5.43
N THR A 215 17.01 -9.24 4.95
CA THR A 215 17.00 -7.90 5.51
C THR A 215 16.64 -6.88 4.46
N VAL A 216 16.20 -5.70 4.93
CA VAL A 216 15.99 -4.51 4.11
C VAL A 216 17.03 -3.48 4.48
N THR A 217 17.69 -2.89 3.50
CA THR A 217 18.64 -1.79 3.71
C THR A 217 18.13 -0.51 3.07
N MET A 218 18.15 0.56 3.84
CA MET A 218 17.75 1.90 3.43
C MET A 218 18.94 2.83 3.54
N TYR A 219 19.29 3.54 2.47
CA TYR A 219 20.41 4.47 2.37
C TYR A 219 19.90 5.90 2.24
N PHE A 220 20.69 6.87 2.73
CA PHE A 220 20.37 8.27 2.59
C PHE A 220 21.60 9.15 2.44
N SER A 221 21.43 10.33 1.81
CA SER A 221 22.37 11.43 1.77
C SER A 221 21.61 12.72 1.95
N ALA A 222 21.99 13.53 2.94
CA ALA A 222 21.27 14.74 3.29
C ALA A 222 22.17 16.00 3.28
N VAL A 223 21.55 17.14 2.98
CA VAL A 223 22.17 18.46 3.01
C VAL A 223 21.33 19.44 3.78
N LEU A 224 21.99 20.32 4.51
CA LEU A 224 21.39 21.41 5.28
C LEU A 224 21.56 22.74 4.54
N ASP A 225 20.68 23.69 4.79
CA ASP A 225 20.79 25.08 4.32
C ASP A 225 21.34 26.05 5.40
N ALA A 226 21.72 25.48 6.55
CA ALA A 226 22.33 26.17 7.68
C ALA A 226 23.54 25.38 8.21
N GLU A 227 24.60 26.10 8.66
CA GLU A 227 25.77 25.47 9.26
C GLU A 227 25.51 25.20 10.75
N PRO A 228 25.78 23.98 11.26
CA PRO A 228 25.66 23.71 12.68
C PRO A 228 26.81 24.37 13.47
N THR A 229 26.50 24.87 14.66
CA THR A 229 27.49 25.45 15.60
C THR A 229 28.21 24.37 16.41
N ALA A 230 27.59 23.19 16.56
CA ALA A 230 28.19 22.04 17.22
C ALA A 230 27.52 20.74 16.67
N TRP A 231 28.21 19.64 16.86
CA TRP A 231 27.71 18.30 16.50
C TRP A 231 28.29 17.22 17.41
N GLY A 232 27.70 16.04 17.32
CA GLY A 232 28.19 14.84 17.94
C GLY A 232 27.40 13.62 17.50
N ALA A 233 27.91 12.47 17.85
CA ALA A 233 27.26 11.19 17.63
C ALA A 233 26.64 10.67 18.93
N PHE A 234 25.77 9.65 18.81
CA PHE A 234 25.23 8.94 19.97
C PHE A 234 24.96 7.45 19.66
N SER A 235 24.82 6.66 20.73
CA SER A 235 24.35 5.29 20.68
C SER A 235 23.40 5.08 21.84
N GLY A 236 22.09 5.01 21.54
CA GLY A 236 21.05 5.07 22.58
C GLY A 236 21.15 6.38 23.38
N GLU A 237 21.30 6.29 24.70
CA GLU A 237 21.42 7.47 25.58
C GLU A 237 22.85 8.03 25.67
N GLN A 238 23.84 7.29 25.20
CA GLN A 238 25.25 7.70 25.29
C GLN A 238 25.62 8.65 24.16
N THR A 239 26.10 9.85 24.51
CA THR A 239 26.52 10.90 23.56
C THR A 239 28.03 11.01 23.46
N PHE A 240 28.53 11.43 22.29
CA PHE A 240 29.93 11.59 21.93
C PHE A 240 30.13 12.94 21.23
N ALA A 241 30.34 13.97 22.01
CA ALA A 241 30.47 15.34 21.48
C ALA A 241 31.67 15.47 20.54
N GLY A 242 31.47 16.12 19.39
CA GLY A 242 32.48 16.33 18.36
C GLY A 242 32.76 15.12 17.47
N GLU A 243 32.25 13.94 17.80
CA GLU A 243 32.34 12.79 16.89
C GLU A 243 31.41 12.99 15.68
N ARG A 244 31.90 12.61 14.51
CA ARG A 244 31.21 12.79 13.22
C ARG A 244 30.52 11.53 12.72
N SER A 245 30.74 10.40 13.34
CA SER A 245 30.26 9.12 12.81
C SER A 245 29.88 8.16 13.94
N ARG A 246 28.86 7.34 13.68
CA ARG A 246 28.45 6.24 14.55
C ARG A 246 27.91 5.07 13.75
N THR A 247 28.19 3.87 14.23
CA THR A 247 27.68 2.61 13.64
C THR A 247 27.06 1.74 14.72
N GLY A 248 26.20 0.81 14.28
CA GLY A 248 25.52 -0.18 15.12
C GLY A 248 24.12 0.23 15.55
N VAL A 249 23.47 -0.66 16.29
CA VAL A 249 22.12 -0.45 16.84
C VAL A 249 22.12 0.77 17.77
N GLY A 250 21.11 1.60 17.64
CA GLY A 250 20.99 2.85 18.41
C GLY A 250 21.87 4.00 17.89
N ALA A 251 22.53 3.84 16.74
CA ALA A 251 23.38 4.88 16.15
C ALA A 251 22.57 6.12 15.73
N GLY A 252 23.14 7.28 16.00
CA GLY A 252 22.58 8.55 15.56
C GLY A 252 23.57 9.69 15.61
N LEU A 253 23.14 10.82 15.07
CA LEU A 253 23.86 12.11 15.10
C LEU A 253 22.94 13.21 15.64
N TYR A 254 23.54 14.20 16.30
CA TYR A 254 22.89 15.45 16.59
C TYR A 254 23.69 16.61 16.03
N LEU A 255 22.99 17.64 15.57
CA LEU A 255 23.54 18.88 15.05
C LEU A 255 22.87 20.04 15.80
N ARG A 256 23.65 20.98 16.32
CA ARG A 256 23.16 22.14 17.08
C ARG A 256 23.29 23.40 16.24
N PHE A 257 22.28 24.27 16.34
CA PHE A 257 22.20 25.52 15.59
C PHE A 257 21.92 26.72 16.53
N ASP A 258 22.44 27.88 16.13
CA ASP A 258 22.01 29.16 16.66
C ASP A 258 20.94 29.78 15.77
N THR A 259 19.72 29.83 16.27
CA THR A 259 18.54 30.30 15.52
C THR A 259 18.07 31.68 15.91
N ARG A 260 18.88 32.47 16.63
CA ARG A 260 18.52 33.84 17.09
C ARG A 260 18.34 34.81 15.92
N GLU A 261 19.16 34.69 14.87
CA GLU A 261 19.08 35.54 13.68
C GLU A 261 18.27 34.87 12.55
N ARG A 262 18.46 33.57 12.37
CA ARG A 262 17.74 32.76 11.36
C ARG A 262 17.04 31.60 12.03
N GLN A 263 15.73 31.71 12.20
CA GLN A 263 14.92 30.72 12.88
C GLN A 263 14.66 29.46 12.05
N GLN A 264 14.84 29.52 10.74
CA GLN A 264 14.56 28.37 9.85
C GLN A 264 15.82 27.58 9.53
N VAL A 265 15.71 26.26 9.66
CA VAL A 265 16.68 25.27 9.21
C VAL A 265 15.99 24.35 8.22
N GLY A 266 16.48 24.36 6.98
CA GLY A 266 16.01 23.48 5.92
C GLY A 266 16.91 22.27 5.76
N LEU A 267 16.30 21.12 5.47
CA LEU A 267 16.98 19.85 5.25
C LEU A 267 16.42 19.20 3.99
N LYS A 268 17.29 18.68 3.13
CA LYS A 268 16.94 17.85 1.98
C LYS A 268 17.61 16.49 2.14
N ILE A 269 16.85 15.41 1.98
CA ILE A 269 17.33 14.04 2.15
C ILE A 269 17.02 13.23 0.88
N GLY A 270 18.05 12.84 0.15
CA GLY A 270 17.94 11.84 -0.92
C GLY A 270 17.94 10.44 -0.34
N LEU A 271 17.08 9.58 -0.87
CA LEU A 271 16.83 8.23 -0.41
C LEU A 271 17.21 7.23 -1.49
N SER A 272 17.61 6.02 -1.10
CA SER A 272 17.90 4.90 -2.01
C SER A 272 17.79 3.57 -1.26
N TYR A 273 17.49 2.50 -1.99
CA TYR A 273 17.60 1.12 -1.48
C TYR A 273 18.88 0.41 -1.96
N THR A 274 19.77 1.10 -2.67
CA THR A 274 20.92 0.47 -3.31
C THR A 274 22.26 0.95 -2.74
N SER A 275 22.45 2.26 -2.55
CA SER A 275 23.69 2.80 -1.97
C SER A 275 23.55 4.25 -1.52
N VAL A 276 24.51 4.72 -0.70
CA VAL A 276 24.66 6.15 -0.33
C VAL A 276 24.95 7.01 -1.56
N GLU A 277 25.76 6.51 -2.51
CA GLU A 277 26.09 7.21 -3.75
C GLU A 277 24.83 7.45 -4.60
N ASN A 278 23.94 6.44 -4.67
CA ASN A 278 22.66 6.60 -5.38
C ASN A 278 21.69 7.51 -4.64
N ALA A 279 21.65 7.47 -3.31
CA ALA A 279 20.89 8.45 -2.52
C ALA A 279 21.38 9.90 -2.78
N ARG A 280 22.71 10.09 -2.90
CA ARG A 280 23.31 11.37 -3.30
C ARG A 280 22.94 11.77 -4.72
N LEU A 281 22.99 10.83 -5.66
CA LEU A 281 22.59 11.06 -7.05
C LEU A 281 21.11 11.46 -7.17
N ASN A 282 20.21 10.79 -6.46
CA ASN A 282 18.79 11.11 -6.39
C ASN A 282 18.60 12.54 -5.86
N LEU A 283 19.28 12.89 -4.76
CA LEU A 283 19.27 14.24 -4.19
C LEU A 283 19.72 15.29 -5.21
N GLU A 284 20.83 15.06 -5.89
CA GLU A 284 21.38 15.99 -6.88
C GLU A 284 20.48 16.16 -8.09
N LYS A 285 19.83 15.09 -8.55
CA LYS A 285 18.96 15.15 -9.73
C LYS A 285 17.61 15.79 -9.47
N GLU A 286 16.98 15.47 -8.33
CA GLU A 286 15.61 15.91 -8.06
C GLU A 286 15.52 17.22 -7.28
N ALA A 287 16.55 17.57 -6.48
CA ALA A 287 16.52 18.75 -5.62
C ALA A 287 17.36 19.94 -6.14
N ALA A 288 18.04 19.81 -7.27
CA ALA A 288 18.87 20.88 -7.82
C ALA A 288 18.05 22.15 -8.11
N GLY A 289 18.45 23.29 -7.50
CA GLY A 289 17.80 24.57 -7.70
C GLY A 289 16.36 24.69 -7.21
N LYS A 290 15.90 23.74 -6.40
CA LYS A 290 14.55 23.75 -5.81
C LYS A 290 14.62 24.13 -4.34
N ASP A 291 13.76 25.07 -3.93
CA ASP A 291 13.46 25.37 -2.55
C ASP A 291 12.23 24.58 -2.07
N PHE A 292 11.95 24.65 -0.77
CA PHE A 292 10.83 23.97 -0.14
C PHE A 292 9.47 24.37 -0.76
N ASP A 293 9.24 25.67 -0.96
CA ASP A 293 7.94 26.16 -1.42
C ASP A 293 7.68 25.80 -2.89
N ARG A 294 8.74 25.72 -3.68
CA ARG A 294 8.64 25.21 -5.07
C ARG A 294 8.25 23.74 -5.09
N VAL A 295 8.95 22.89 -4.31
CA VAL A 295 8.65 21.46 -4.27
C VAL A 295 7.24 21.21 -3.73
N ARG A 296 6.82 21.95 -2.70
CA ARG A 296 5.45 21.87 -2.18
C ARG A 296 4.39 22.16 -3.26
N ARG A 297 4.61 23.17 -4.10
CA ARG A 297 3.70 23.47 -5.22
C ARG A 297 3.73 22.37 -6.26
N GLU A 298 4.92 21.94 -6.68
CA GLU A 298 5.08 20.86 -7.65
C GLU A 298 4.42 19.56 -7.17
N ALA A 299 4.56 19.20 -5.89
CA ALA A 299 3.91 18.02 -5.32
C ALA A 299 2.37 18.14 -5.33
N ASN A 300 1.82 19.31 -4.99
CA ASN A 300 0.38 19.55 -5.09
C ASN A 300 -0.12 19.46 -6.55
N ASP A 301 0.63 20.04 -7.51
CA ASP A 301 0.27 20.00 -8.92
C ASP A 301 0.30 18.57 -9.46
N THR A 302 1.27 17.75 -9.04
CA THR A 302 1.34 16.32 -9.37
C THR A 302 0.12 15.56 -8.84
N TRP A 303 -0.32 15.85 -7.62
CA TRP A 303 -1.55 15.28 -7.08
C TRP A 303 -2.81 15.76 -7.81
N GLU A 304 -2.91 17.05 -8.15
CA GLU A 304 -4.04 17.56 -8.95
C GLU A 304 -4.12 16.86 -10.32
N GLU A 305 -2.99 16.61 -10.97
CA GLU A 305 -2.93 15.86 -12.22
C GLU A 305 -3.37 14.41 -12.03
N ALA A 306 -2.82 13.73 -11.02
CA ALA A 306 -3.12 12.32 -10.76
C ALA A 306 -4.60 12.12 -10.39
N LEU A 307 -5.14 12.90 -9.46
CA LEU A 307 -6.56 12.85 -9.05
C LEU A 307 -7.48 13.27 -10.21
N GLY A 308 -7.02 14.20 -11.05
CA GLY A 308 -7.77 14.74 -12.18
C GLY A 308 -8.05 13.76 -13.32
N ARG A 309 -7.42 12.58 -13.33
CA ARG A 309 -7.72 11.52 -14.29
C ARG A 309 -9.11 10.90 -14.08
N LEU A 310 -9.60 10.93 -12.85
CA LEU A 310 -10.94 10.48 -12.49
C LEU A 310 -11.71 11.65 -11.85
N ARG A 311 -12.57 12.30 -12.62
CA ARG A 311 -13.37 13.43 -12.14
C ARG A 311 -14.79 12.98 -11.83
N VAL A 312 -15.24 13.27 -10.61
CA VAL A 312 -16.61 13.03 -10.18
C VAL A 312 -17.30 14.37 -9.88
N GLU A 313 -18.57 14.46 -10.23
CA GLU A 313 -19.42 15.62 -10.00
C GLU A 313 -20.73 15.23 -9.31
N GLY A 314 -21.33 16.16 -8.59
CA GLY A 314 -22.57 15.92 -7.83
C GLY A 314 -22.31 15.24 -6.49
N GLY A 315 -23.35 14.64 -5.92
CA GLY A 315 -23.30 14.03 -4.58
C GLY A 315 -23.15 15.05 -3.44
N LEU A 316 -22.95 14.55 -2.24
CA LEU A 316 -22.61 15.36 -1.08
C LEU A 316 -21.11 15.70 -1.08
N HIS A 317 -20.73 16.72 -0.32
CA HIS A 317 -19.31 17.05 -0.10
C HIS A 317 -18.54 15.83 0.44
N ASP A 318 -19.08 15.16 1.45
CA ASP A 318 -18.45 13.98 2.08
C ASP A 318 -18.29 12.80 1.11
N ASP A 319 -19.18 12.64 0.13
CA ASP A 319 -19.03 11.61 -0.91
C ASP A 319 -17.81 11.89 -1.80
N ARG A 320 -17.54 13.15 -2.11
CA ARG A 320 -16.33 13.57 -2.84
C ARG A 320 -15.07 13.43 -1.99
N VAL A 321 -15.17 13.77 -0.70
CA VAL A 321 -14.05 13.54 0.26
C VAL A 321 -13.71 12.06 0.31
N LYS A 322 -14.67 11.16 0.49
CA LYS A 322 -14.45 9.71 0.47
C LYS A 322 -13.81 9.24 -0.83
N PHE A 323 -14.32 9.70 -1.98
CA PHE A 323 -13.83 9.30 -3.29
C PHE A 323 -12.38 9.75 -3.51
N TYR A 324 -12.08 11.03 -3.32
CA TYR A 324 -10.74 11.55 -3.59
C TYR A 324 -9.70 11.13 -2.53
N THR A 325 -10.12 10.91 -1.28
CA THR A 325 -9.22 10.34 -0.27
C THR A 325 -8.94 8.86 -0.55
N GLY A 326 -9.94 8.08 -0.96
CA GLY A 326 -9.72 6.70 -1.42
C GLY A 326 -8.77 6.64 -2.62
N LEU A 327 -8.98 7.51 -3.61
CA LEU A 327 -8.09 7.60 -4.77
C LEU A 327 -6.67 8.04 -4.38
N PHE A 328 -6.53 8.97 -3.44
CA PHE A 328 -5.23 9.37 -2.89
C PHE A 328 -4.50 8.17 -2.26
N HIS A 329 -5.18 7.36 -1.42
CA HIS A 329 -4.59 6.17 -0.81
C HIS A 329 -4.20 5.13 -1.87
N ALA A 330 -5.05 4.87 -2.86
CA ALA A 330 -4.77 3.96 -3.98
C ALA A 330 -3.53 4.36 -4.81
N LEU A 331 -3.21 5.66 -4.86
CA LEU A 331 -2.07 6.20 -5.60
C LEU A 331 -0.82 6.43 -4.75
N LEU A 332 -0.88 6.24 -3.43
CA LEU A 332 0.33 6.22 -2.61
C LEU A 332 1.21 5.04 -2.96
N GLY A 333 0.60 3.86 -3.13
CA GLY A 333 1.29 2.61 -3.41
C GLY A 333 2.38 2.26 -2.40
N ARG A 334 3.08 1.17 -2.61
CA ARG A 334 4.29 0.80 -1.84
C ARG A 334 5.53 1.61 -2.25
N GLY A 335 5.38 2.42 -3.26
CA GLY A 335 6.37 3.36 -3.70
C GLY A 335 7.54 2.78 -4.47
N LEU A 336 8.19 3.73 -5.11
CA LEU A 336 9.33 3.54 -5.97
C LEU A 336 10.49 2.89 -5.21
N ALA A 337 11.18 1.94 -5.84
CA ALA A 337 12.34 1.26 -5.28
C ALA A 337 13.57 1.32 -6.20
N SER A 338 13.46 1.97 -7.37
CA SER A 338 14.61 2.26 -8.23
C SER A 338 15.12 3.68 -8.04
N ASP A 339 16.41 3.84 -8.25
CA ASP A 339 17.10 5.14 -8.30
C ASP A 339 16.95 5.80 -9.67
N VAL A 340 17.25 7.09 -9.76
CA VAL A 340 17.14 7.86 -11.02
C VAL A 340 17.99 7.32 -12.18
N ASN A 341 19.00 6.50 -11.88
CA ASN A 341 19.85 5.82 -12.87
C ASN A 341 19.37 4.40 -13.19
N GLY A 342 18.24 3.96 -12.60
CA GLY A 342 17.69 2.63 -12.80
C GLY A 342 18.32 1.53 -11.97
N ALA A 343 19.17 1.84 -11.01
CA ALA A 343 19.63 0.85 -10.02
C ALA A 343 18.46 0.46 -9.11
N TYR A 344 18.34 -0.83 -8.78
CA TYR A 344 17.29 -1.34 -7.89
C TYR A 344 17.84 -2.45 -6.98
N PRO A 345 17.23 -2.69 -5.81
CA PRO A 345 17.65 -3.79 -4.93
C PRO A 345 17.15 -5.13 -5.51
N ALA A 346 18.05 -6.05 -5.85
CA ALA A 346 17.70 -7.39 -6.31
C ALA A 346 17.38 -8.35 -5.15
N ASN A 347 16.67 -9.44 -5.44
CA ASN A 347 16.23 -10.40 -4.42
C ASN A 347 17.38 -11.07 -3.67
N ASP A 348 18.51 -11.30 -4.32
CA ASP A 348 19.72 -11.89 -3.74
C ASP A 348 20.55 -10.93 -2.87
N GLY A 349 20.11 -9.68 -2.75
CA GLY A 349 20.80 -8.63 -1.99
C GLY A 349 21.86 -7.87 -2.79
N MET A 350 22.00 -8.17 -4.08
CA MET A 350 22.85 -7.39 -4.99
C MET A 350 22.09 -6.16 -5.51
N VAL A 351 22.77 -5.31 -6.25
CA VAL A 351 22.18 -4.20 -6.97
C VAL A 351 21.97 -4.60 -8.43
N GLY A 352 20.72 -4.59 -8.86
CA GLY A 352 20.33 -4.80 -10.24
C GLY A 352 20.30 -3.48 -11.01
N GLN A 353 20.19 -3.58 -12.34
CA GLN A 353 20.16 -2.43 -13.24
C GLN A 353 19.04 -2.58 -14.27
N ILE A 354 18.08 -1.66 -14.25
CA ILE A 354 17.06 -1.52 -15.30
C ILE A 354 17.75 -1.04 -16.58
N ALA A 355 17.35 -1.59 -17.71
CA ALA A 355 17.87 -1.18 -19.01
C ALA A 355 17.69 0.33 -19.22
N LEU A 356 18.67 0.97 -19.88
CA LEU A 356 18.63 2.39 -20.16
C LEU A 356 18.28 2.64 -21.63
N ASP A 357 17.50 3.69 -21.88
CA ASP A 357 17.20 4.18 -23.23
C ASP A 357 18.42 4.89 -23.87
N GLY A 358 18.27 5.32 -25.10
CA GLY A 358 19.32 6.06 -25.83
C GLY A 358 19.72 7.41 -25.23
N ALA A 359 18.95 7.91 -24.25
CA ALA A 359 19.23 9.13 -23.49
C ALA A 359 19.81 8.81 -22.08
N GLY A 360 20.02 7.54 -21.77
CA GLY A 360 20.56 7.09 -20.49
C GLY A 360 19.53 7.12 -19.34
N ARG A 361 18.23 7.06 -19.64
CA ARG A 361 17.15 6.99 -18.65
C ARG A 361 16.66 5.54 -18.52
N PRO A 362 16.25 5.10 -17.33
CA PRO A 362 15.60 3.81 -17.18
C PRO A 362 14.39 3.67 -18.10
N VAL A 363 14.19 2.51 -18.71
CA VAL A 363 13.06 2.26 -19.62
C VAL A 363 11.75 2.00 -18.88
N HIS A 364 11.79 1.73 -17.61
CA HIS A 364 10.66 1.65 -16.67
C HIS A 364 11.16 1.91 -15.25
N ASP A 365 10.22 2.14 -14.33
CA ASP A 365 10.52 2.20 -12.91
C ASP A 365 10.41 0.82 -12.23
N TYR A 366 10.94 0.71 -11.00
CA TYR A 366 10.84 -0.48 -10.16
C TYR A 366 10.14 -0.12 -8.86
N TYR A 367 9.06 -0.82 -8.52
CA TYR A 367 8.24 -0.54 -7.34
C TYR A 367 8.30 -1.66 -6.31
N ASN A 368 8.20 -1.33 -5.04
CA ASN A 368 7.70 -2.24 -4.03
C ASN A 368 6.23 -2.54 -4.33
N THR A 369 5.73 -3.70 -3.94
CA THR A 369 4.35 -4.10 -4.25
C THR A 369 3.66 -4.63 -3.02
N ASP A 370 2.39 -4.29 -2.91
CA ASP A 370 1.49 -4.87 -1.93
C ASP A 370 1.23 -6.35 -2.22
N ALA A 371 0.58 -7.03 -1.27
CA ALA A 371 0.05 -8.34 -1.50
C ALA A 371 -1.00 -8.29 -2.61
N ILE A 372 -0.68 -8.87 -3.75
CA ILE A 372 -1.57 -8.85 -4.91
C ILE A 372 -2.90 -9.58 -4.65
N TRP A 373 -2.93 -10.43 -3.63
CA TRP A 373 -4.15 -11.06 -3.15
C TRP A 373 -5.23 -10.03 -2.76
N GLY A 374 -4.82 -8.92 -2.13
CA GLY A 374 -5.67 -7.77 -1.86
C GLY A 374 -5.82 -6.87 -3.08
N ALA A 375 -4.73 -6.34 -3.58
CA ALA A 375 -4.69 -5.30 -4.61
C ALA A 375 -5.33 -5.68 -5.96
N TYR A 376 -5.47 -6.98 -6.26
CA TYR A 376 -6.06 -7.44 -7.52
C TYR A 376 -7.54 -7.02 -7.67
N TRP A 377 -8.32 -6.96 -6.60
CA TRP A 377 -9.78 -6.85 -6.69
C TRP A 377 -10.30 -5.51 -7.21
N ASN A 378 -9.51 -4.46 -7.11
CA ASN A 378 -9.87 -3.12 -7.58
C ASN A 378 -8.66 -2.32 -8.06
N LEU A 379 -7.51 -2.38 -7.37
CA LEU A 379 -6.38 -1.50 -7.60
C LEU A 379 -5.72 -1.75 -8.96
N THR A 380 -5.47 -3.01 -9.35
CA THR A 380 -4.88 -3.33 -10.67
C THR A 380 -5.82 -2.94 -11.82
N GLN A 381 -7.14 -3.06 -11.65
CA GLN A 381 -8.12 -2.60 -12.63
C GLN A 381 -8.15 -1.07 -12.72
N LEU A 382 -8.02 -0.39 -11.59
CA LEU A 382 -7.88 1.07 -11.55
C LEU A 382 -6.67 1.53 -12.36
N TRP A 383 -5.52 0.86 -12.18
CA TRP A 383 -4.30 1.18 -12.93
C TRP A 383 -4.50 0.97 -14.43
N SER A 384 -4.99 -0.20 -14.84
CA SER A 384 -5.23 -0.51 -16.27
C SER A 384 -6.19 0.48 -16.94
N ILE A 385 -7.16 1.05 -16.22
CA ILE A 385 -8.18 1.96 -16.76
C ILE A 385 -7.70 3.41 -16.76
N ALA A 386 -7.10 3.88 -15.66
CA ALA A 386 -6.84 5.29 -15.43
C ALA A 386 -5.34 5.67 -15.34
N TYR A 387 -4.46 4.69 -15.07
CA TYR A 387 -3.02 4.89 -14.88
C TYR A 387 -2.20 3.84 -15.64
N PRO A 388 -2.45 3.63 -16.95
CA PRO A 388 -1.85 2.52 -17.71
C PRO A 388 -0.32 2.57 -17.75
N GLU A 389 0.30 3.74 -17.68
CA GLU A 389 1.76 3.87 -17.60
C GLU A 389 2.33 3.30 -16.31
N HIS A 390 1.64 3.46 -15.17
CA HIS A 390 2.04 2.82 -13.92
C HIS A 390 1.84 1.30 -13.99
N ASP A 391 0.76 0.84 -14.62
CA ASP A 391 0.51 -0.59 -14.85
C ASP A 391 1.58 -1.23 -15.74
N ASP A 392 1.99 -0.54 -16.82
CA ASP A 392 3.10 -0.97 -17.69
C ASP A 392 4.41 -1.14 -16.89
N ASP A 393 4.76 -0.17 -16.06
CA ASP A 393 5.97 -0.22 -15.21
C ASP A 393 5.86 -1.33 -14.15
N TRP A 394 4.68 -1.48 -13.54
CA TRP A 394 4.42 -2.56 -12.57
C TRP A 394 4.60 -3.94 -13.22
N LEU A 395 4.09 -4.13 -14.45
CA LEU A 395 4.25 -5.38 -15.21
C LEU A 395 5.71 -5.62 -15.59
N ALA A 396 6.42 -4.59 -16.10
CA ALA A 396 7.84 -4.69 -16.42
C ALA A 396 8.67 -5.08 -15.20
N ARG A 397 8.36 -4.47 -14.05
CA ARG A 397 8.97 -4.80 -12.76
C ARG A 397 8.73 -6.27 -12.37
N GLN A 398 7.55 -6.84 -12.62
CA GLN A 398 7.30 -8.26 -12.34
C GLN A 398 8.18 -9.18 -13.19
N MET A 399 8.47 -8.78 -14.43
CA MET A 399 9.39 -9.51 -15.31
C MET A 399 10.80 -9.52 -14.74
N VAL A 400 11.29 -8.37 -14.27
CA VAL A 400 12.59 -8.25 -13.61
C VAL A 400 12.64 -9.13 -12.35
N ALA A 401 11.62 -9.04 -11.48
CA ALA A 401 11.56 -9.86 -10.28
C ALA A 401 11.52 -11.36 -10.57
N TYR A 402 10.82 -11.78 -11.63
CA TYR A 402 10.81 -13.17 -12.06
C TYR A 402 12.19 -13.63 -12.56
N GLN A 403 12.92 -12.78 -13.30
CA GLN A 403 14.27 -13.08 -13.75
C GLN A 403 15.24 -13.25 -12.57
N ASP A 404 15.15 -12.39 -11.56
CA ASP A 404 16.02 -12.41 -10.38
C ASP A 404 15.71 -13.59 -9.45
N ALA A 405 14.46 -13.88 -9.19
CA ALA A 405 14.05 -14.87 -8.18
C ALA A 405 13.50 -16.18 -8.75
N GLY A 406 13.23 -16.24 -10.05
CA GLY A 406 12.74 -17.42 -10.75
C GLY A 406 11.27 -17.77 -10.51
N ARG A 407 10.53 -16.95 -9.72
CA ARG A 407 9.10 -17.07 -9.42
C ARG A 407 8.49 -15.68 -9.23
N LEU A 408 7.20 -15.55 -9.53
CA LEU A 408 6.42 -14.37 -9.17
C LEU A 408 6.08 -14.44 -7.67
N GLY A 409 6.29 -13.33 -6.96
CA GLY A 409 5.91 -13.17 -5.56
C GLY A 409 4.48 -12.64 -5.40
N ASP A 410 3.91 -12.82 -4.21
CA ASP A 410 2.59 -12.27 -3.87
C ASP A 410 2.72 -10.78 -3.45
N GLY A 411 3.67 -10.44 -2.57
CA GLY A 411 4.01 -9.07 -2.19
C GLY A 411 5.52 -8.91 -2.04
N ILE A 412 6.05 -7.70 -2.25
CA ILE A 412 7.50 -7.49 -2.29
C ILE A 412 7.91 -6.15 -1.69
N ALA A 413 8.85 -6.17 -0.74
CA ALA A 413 9.56 -5.02 -0.22
C ALA A 413 11.06 -5.14 -0.47
N CYS A 414 11.68 -4.15 -1.12
CA CYS A 414 13.09 -4.19 -1.51
C CYS A 414 13.48 -5.53 -2.15
N SER A 415 12.66 -5.99 -3.09
CA SER A 415 12.78 -7.29 -3.79
C SER A 415 12.65 -8.53 -2.91
N LYS A 416 12.41 -8.40 -1.61
CA LYS A 416 12.17 -9.52 -0.71
C LYS A 416 10.69 -9.88 -0.67
N TYR A 417 10.38 -11.18 -0.56
CA TYR A 417 9.01 -11.64 -0.37
C TYR A 417 8.48 -11.21 1.00
N VAL A 418 7.33 -10.57 1.04
CA VAL A 418 6.74 -10.03 2.27
C VAL A 418 5.32 -10.52 2.53
N SER A 419 4.73 -11.27 1.61
CA SER A 419 3.39 -11.80 1.74
C SER A 419 3.30 -13.19 1.15
N GLY A 420 2.46 -14.01 1.73
CA GLY A 420 2.12 -15.35 1.28
C GLY A 420 0.65 -15.65 1.48
N VAL A 421 -0.21 -14.60 1.54
CA VAL A 421 -1.67 -14.76 1.65
C VAL A 421 -2.27 -15.26 0.35
N GLY A 422 -1.82 -14.74 -0.79
CA GLY A 422 -2.29 -15.14 -2.11
C GLY A 422 -1.70 -16.44 -2.63
N THR A 423 -2.32 -16.98 -3.67
CA THR A 423 -1.86 -18.16 -4.40
C THR A 423 -1.03 -17.77 -5.64
N ASN A 424 -1.69 -17.54 -6.78
CA ASN A 424 -1.04 -17.20 -8.06
C ASN A 424 -1.48 -15.83 -8.61
N PHE A 425 -1.92 -14.92 -7.76
CA PHE A 425 -2.58 -13.68 -8.20
C PHE A 425 -1.69 -12.72 -8.97
N THR A 426 -0.38 -12.76 -8.77
CA THR A 426 0.52 -11.98 -9.65
C THR A 426 0.45 -12.48 -11.09
N GLY A 427 0.37 -13.79 -11.32
CA GLY A 427 0.14 -14.38 -12.64
C GLY A 427 -1.25 -14.05 -13.19
N LEU A 428 -2.26 -14.07 -12.33
CA LEU A 428 -3.62 -13.64 -12.64
C LEU A 428 -3.64 -12.17 -13.10
N ALA A 429 -2.99 -11.25 -12.36
CA ALA A 429 -2.93 -9.83 -12.70
C ALA A 429 -2.22 -9.58 -14.04
N ILE A 430 -1.10 -10.26 -14.31
CA ILE A 430 -0.40 -10.21 -15.60
C ILE A 430 -1.32 -10.66 -16.73
N ALA A 431 -2.02 -11.78 -16.57
CA ALA A 431 -2.93 -12.30 -17.57
C ALA A 431 -4.16 -11.38 -17.76
N ALA A 432 -4.70 -10.82 -16.68
CA ALA A 432 -5.80 -9.86 -16.74
C ALA A 432 -5.40 -8.57 -17.47
N ALA A 433 -4.28 -7.97 -17.16
CA ALA A 433 -3.74 -6.80 -17.86
C ALA A 433 -3.56 -7.10 -19.36
N TYR A 434 -2.95 -8.25 -19.70
CA TYR A 434 -2.84 -8.70 -21.09
C TYR A 434 -4.21 -8.81 -21.76
N ASN A 435 -5.20 -9.45 -21.12
CA ASN A 435 -6.54 -9.63 -21.68
C ASN A 435 -7.28 -8.28 -21.82
N CYS A 436 -6.98 -7.28 -21.00
CA CYS A 436 -7.49 -5.91 -21.09
C CYS A 436 -6.76 -5.03 -22.13
N GLY A 437 -5.71 -5.53 -22.78
CA GLY A 437 -5.04 -4.83 -23.88
C GLY A 437 -3.72 -4.16 -23.52
N ILE A 438 -3.24 -4.29 -22.28
CA ILE A 438 -1.90 -3.81 -21.88
C ILE A 438 -0.82 -4.68 -22.55
N ARG A 439 0.16 -4.05 -23.18
CA ARG A 439 1.14 -4.74 -24.07
C ARG A 439 2.57 -4.24 -23.96
N ASN A 440 2.86 -3.19 -23.19
CA ASN A 440 4.19 -2.59 -23.12
C ASN A 440 5.14 -3.32 -22.15
N PHE A 441 5.00 -4.63 -22.03
CA PHE A 441 5.90 -5.49 -21.26
C PHE A 441 6.32 -6.71 -22.09
N ASP A 442 7.30 -7.47 -21.65
CA ASP A 442 7.67 -8.73 -22.28
C ASP A 442 6.57 -9.79 -22.07
N VAL A 443 5.61 -9.80 -23.00
CA VAL A 443 4.44 -10.68 -22.95
C VAL A 443 4.82 -12.16 -22.92
N ALA A 444 5.89 -12.55 -23.65
CA ALA A 444 6.33 -13.96 -23.67
C ALA A 444 6.89 -14.39 -22.31
N LEU A 445 7.71 -13.53 -21.70
CA LEU A 445 8.25 -13.75 -20.37
C LEU A 445 7.14 -13.73 -19.31
N GLY A 446 6.18 -12.79 -19.41
CA GLY A 446 5.03 -12.69 -18.52
C GLY A 446 4.15 -13.95 -18.55
N TYR A 447 3.88 -14.46 -19.75
CA TYR A 447 3.18 -15.72 -19.91
C TYR A 447 3.96 -16.90 -19.29
N GLN A 448 5.28 -16.98 -19.57
CA GLN A 448 6.15 -18.02 -19.00
C GLN A 448 6.12 -17.99 -17.47
N ALA A 449 6.19 -16.80 -16.88
CA ALA A 449 6.20 -16.60 -15.43
C ALA A 449 4.85 -17.00 -14.80
N ALA A 450 3.73 -16.52 -15.35
CA ALA A 450 2.38 -16.87 -14.92
C ALA A 450 2.14 -18.39 -15.03
N ARG A 451 2.42 -18.98 -16.20
CA ARG A 451 2.32 -20.43 -16.43
C ARG A 451 3.13 -21.25 -15.42
N LYS A 452 4.35 -20.83 -15.12
CA LYS A 452 5.20 -21.52 -14.14
C LYS A 452 4.61 -21.47 -12.74
N ASN A 453 3.97 -20.37 -12.36
CA ASN A 453 3.28 -20.27 -11.07
C ASN A 453 2.01 -21.15 -11.05
N GLU A 454 1.24 -21.22 -12.16
CA GLU A 454 0.02 -22.07 -12.22
C GLU A 454 0.31 -23.55 -12.18
N LEU A 455 1.32 -24.03 -12.91
CA LEU A 455 1.53 -25.47 -13.16
C LEU A 455 2.74 -26.05 -12.40
N GLY A 456 3.58 -25.23 -11.78
CA GLY A 456 4.82 -25.66 -11.17
C GLY A 456 4.85 -25.51 -9.65
N SER A 457 5.04 -26.64 -8.93
CA SER A 457 5.19 -26.65 -7.48
C SER A 457 6.66 -26.87 -7.04
N GLU A 458 7.50 -27.44 -7.88
CA GLU A 458 8.87 -27.80 -7.53
C GLU A 458 9.72 -26.56 -7.25
N GLY A 459 10.42 -26.55 -6.09
CA GLY A 459 11.29 -25.45 -5.69
C GLY A 459 10.58 -24.11 -5.45
N ARG A 460 9.26 -24.12 -5.24
CA ARG A 460 8.49 -22.92 -4.92
C ARG A 460 8.83 -22.45 -3.50
N PRO A 461 9.35 -21.23 -3.30
CA PRO A 461 9.53 -20.69 -1.97
C PRO A 461 8.19 -20.22 -1.38
N ALA A 462 8.09 -20.16 -0.06
CA ALA A 462 7.01 -19.42 0.60
C ALA A 462 7.03 -17.95 0.13
N GLY A 463 5.87 -17.32 0.01
CA GLY A 463 5.76 -15.95 -0.54
C GLY A 463 5.72 -15.85 -2.07
N ALA A 464 6.01 -16.94 -2.79
CA ALA A 464 5.80 -17.03 -4.25
C ALA A 464 4.55 -17.87 -4.57
N GLY A 465 3.42 -17.57 -3.93
CA GLY A 465 2.19 -18.37 -3.95
C GLY A 465 2.24 -19.52 -2.94
N LYS A 466 1.32 -20.44 -3.05
CA LYS A 466 1.12 -21.55 -2.09
C LYS A 466 1.77 -22.86 -2.54
N LEU A 467 2.19 -23.67 -1.57
CA LEU A 467 2.94 -24.91 -1.83
C LEU A 467 2.04 -26.05 -2.36
N ASP A 468 0.74 -26.03 -2.09
CA ASP A 468 -0.23 -27.08 -2.43
C ASP A 468 -0.74 -27.06 -3.88
N VAL A 469 -0.25 -26.13 -4.72
CA VAL A 469 -0.60 -26.03 -6.13
C VAL A 469 -0.38 -27.35 -6.89
N GLY A 470 0.62 -28.17 -6.49
CA GLY A 470 0.87 -29.48 -7.11
C GLY A 470 -0.29 -30.45 -6.93
N LYS A 471 -0.97 -30.42 -5.80
CA LYS A 471 -2.20 -31.22 -5.56
C LYS A 471 -3.34 -30.71 -6.41
N PHE A 472 -3.55 -29.39 -6.46
CA PHE A 472 -4.54 -28.78 -7.34
C PHE A 472 -4.33 -29.20 -8.80
N VAL A 473 -3.11 -29.11 -9.33
CA VAL A 473 -2.79 -29.50 -10.71
C VAL A 473 -3.05 -30.99 -10.97
N SER A 474 -2.76 -31.86 -10.00
CA SER A 474 -2.87 -33.32 -10.20
C SER A 474 -4.27 -33.85 -10.02
N GLN A 475 -5.10 -33.26 -9.15
CA GLN A 475 -6.42 -33.80 -8.80
C GLN A 475 -7.59 -32.80 -8.91
N GLY A 476 -7.29 -31.52 -9.23
CA GLY A 476 -8.28 -30.45 -9.44
C GLY A 476 -8.68 -29.71 -8.17
N TYR A 477 -8.16 -30.07 -7.01
CA TYR A 477 -8.40 -29.35 -5.76
C TYR A 477 -7.21 -29.52 -4.80
N SER A 478 -7.08 -28.64 -3.80
CA SER A 478 -6.17 -28.79 -2.68
C SER A 478 -6.86 -29.55 -1.55
N PRO A 479 -6.22 -30.57 -0.92
CA PRO A 479 -6.76 -31.27 0.24
C PRO A 479 -6.79 -30.41 1.50
N TYR A 480 -7.88 -30.44 2.24
CA TYR A 480 -8.00 -29.81 3.54
C TYR A 480 -7.34 -30.66 4.62
N LEU A 481 -6.38 -30.07 5.32
CA LEU A 481 -5.60 -30.68 6.38
C LEU A 481 -5.74 -29.81 7.65
N PRO A 482 -6.76 -30.08 8.50
CA PRO A 482 -7.06 -29.22 9.66
C PRO A 482 -5.92 -29.13 10.69
N GLU A 483 -5.08 -30.15 10.77
CA GLU A 483 -3.90 -30.18 11.64
C GLU A 483 -2.83 -29.14 11.28
N LEU A 484 -2.85 -28.61 10.07
CA LEU A 484 -1.93 -27.58 9.62
C LEU A 484 -2.32 -26.19 10.13
N GLY A 485 -3.57 -25.99 10.57
CA GLY A 485 -4.07 -24.67 11.00
C GLY A 485 -3.90 -23.63 9.88
N MET A 486 -3.06 -22.63 10.10
CA MET A 486 -2.79 -21.56 9.11
C MET A 486 -1.64 -21.91 8.13
N GLN A 487 -1.15 -23.13 8.13
CA GLN A 487 -0.02 -23.52 7.31
C GLN A 487 -0.43 -24.22 6.02
N THR A 488 0.48 -24.21 5.05
CA THR A 488 0.37 -24.88 3.75
C THR A 488 1.61 -25.73 3.51
N THR A 489 1.40 -26.95 3.04
CA THR A 489 2.43 -27.89 2.64
C THR A 489 2.20 -28.35 1.20
N PRO A 490 3.13 -29.04 0.55
CA PRO A 490 2.89 -29.63 -0.77
C PRO A 490 1.74 -30.64 -0.81
N ASP A 491 1.31 -31.17 0.34
CA ASP A 491 0.25 -32.19 0.43
C ASP A 491 -1.15 -31.61 0.66
N GLY A 492 -1.26 -30.34 1.05
CA GLY A 492 -2.52 -29.67 1.29
C GLY A 492 -2.37 -28.48 2.25
N SER A 493 -3.51 -27.95 2.70
CA SER A 493 -3.56 -26.71 3.49
C SER A 493 -4.71 -26.72 4.50
N GLY A 494 -4.53 -25.96 5.59
CA GLY A 494 -5.64 -25.56 6.45
C GLY A 494 -6.62 -24.59 5.75
N PHE A 495 -6.25 -24.02 4.59
CA PHE A 495 -7.06 -23.09 3.79
C PHE A 495 -7.41 -23.66 2.39
N ALA A 496 -7.41 -24.97 2.26
CA ALA A 496 -7.47 -25.66 0.97
C ALA A 496 -8.66 -25.29 0.08
N ALA A 497 -9.83 -24.98 0.67
CA ALA A 497 -10.98 -24.59 -0.13
C ALA A 497 -10.79 -23.21 -0.77
N SER A 498 -10.33 -22.20 -0.01
CA SER A 498 -10.01 -20.91 -0.62
C SER A 498 -8.90 -21.02 -1.66
N HIS A 499 -7.84 -21.82 -1.40
CA HIS A 499 -6.79 -22.04 -2.39
C HIS A 499 -7.33 -22.66 -3.68
N THR A 500 -8.21 -23.64 -3.60
CA THR A 500 -8.84 -24.25 -4.79
C THR A 500 -9.63 -23.24 -5.61
N LEU A 501 -10.40 -22.37 -4.96
CA LEU A 501 -11.15 -21.30 -5.62
C LEU A 501 -10.21 -20.31 -6.32
N GLU A 502 -9.17 -19.85 -5.62
CA GLU A 502 -8.18 -18.93 -6.14
C GLU A 502 -7.39 -19.50 -7.32
N TYR A 503 -6.94 -20.76 -7.23
CA TYR A 503 -6.28 -21.46 -8.32
C TYR A 503 -7.20 -21.63 -9.53
N SER A 504 -8.48 -21.92 -9.31
CA SER A 504 -9.46 -22.05 -10.40
C SER A 504 -9.60 -20.72 -11.15
N PHE A 505 -9.64 -19.61 -10.42
CA PHE A 505 -9.74 -18.27 -10.99
C PHE A 505 -8.47 -17.85 -11.73
N SER A 506 -7.29 -18.05 -11.14
CA SER A 506 -6.03 -17.70 -11.79
C SER A 506 -5.75 -18.58 -13.02
N ALA A 507 -6.06 -19.88 -12.95
CA ALA A 507 -5.96 -20.79 -14.08
C ALA A 507 -6.85 -20.33 -15.26
N TYR A 508 -8.09 -19.88 -14.99
CA TYR A 508 -8.96 -19.32 -16.04
C TYR A 508 -8.29 -18.12 -16.75
N ALA A 509 -7.78 -17.16 -15.99
CA ALA A 509 -7.17 -15.95 -16.57
C ALA A 509 -5.95 -16.30 -17.44
N VAL A 510 -5.06 -17.18 -16.94
CA VAL A 510 -3.87 -17.61 -17.68
C VAL A 510 -4.24 -18.49 -18.87
N ALA A 511 -5.34 -19.28 -18.80
CA ALA A 511 -5.88 -20.00 -19.93
C ALA A 511 -6.29 -19.07 -21.08
N GLN A 512 -7.00 -17.96 -20.77
CA GLN A 512 -7.37 -16.99 -21.80
C GLN A 512 -6.15 -16.35 -22.47
N MET A 513 -5.11 -16.05 -21.70
CA MET A 513 -3.83 -15.56 -22.22
C MET A 513 -3.15 -16.62 -23.10
N ALA A 514 -3.08 -17.90 -22.64
CA ALA A 514 -2.54 -19.01 -23.40
C ALA A 514 -3.22 -19.17 -24.77
N ARG A 515 -4.56 -19.14 -24.80
CA ARG A 515 -5.36 -19.22 -26.00
C ARG A 515 -5.03 -18.10 -26.99
N GLN A 516 -4.96 -16.86 -26.53
CA GLN A 516 -4.63 -15.71 -27.39
C GLN A 516 -3.21 -15.80 -27.94
N LEU A 517 -2.27 -16.40 -27.23
CA LEU A 517 -0.89 -16.62 -27.65
C LEU A 517 -0.69 -17.90 -28.47
N GLY A 518 -1.74 -18.71 -28.69
CA GLY A 518 -1.69 -19.94 -29.48
C GLY A 518 -1.07 -21.15 -28.75
N HIS A 519 -1.04 -21.15 -27.43
CA HIS A 519 -0.55 -22.27 -26.60
C HIS A 519 -1.69 -23.24 -26.27
N GLU A 520 -2.22 -23.97 -27.27
CA GLU A 520 -3.42 -24.78 -27.17
C GLU A 520 -3.34 -25.85 -26.06
N ALA A 521 -2.23 -26.56 -25.91
CA ALA A 521 -2.09 -27.59 -24.88
C ALA A 521 -2.16 -27.03 -23.46
N ASP A 522 -1.56 -25.85 -23.25
CA ASP A 522 -1.64 -25.15 -21.96
C ASP A 522 -3.05 -24.60 -21.72
N TYR A 523 -3.70 -24.09 -22.78
CA TYR A 523 -5.10 -23.65 -22.71
C TYR A 523 -6.01 -24.80 -22.25
N GLU A 524 -5.96 -25.98 -22.91
CA GLU A 524 -6.77 -27.14 -22.54
C GLU A 524 -6.54 -27.57 -21.08
N GLN A 525 -5.29 -27.58 -20.63
CA GLN A 525 -4.95 -27.95 -19.26
C GLN A 525 -5.46 -26.93 -18.23
N LEU A 526 -5.22 -25.64 -18.46
CA LEU A 526 -5.61 -24.56 -17.55
C LEU A 526 -7.13 -24.37 -17.52
N GLU A 527 -7.81 -24.50 -18.67
CA GLU A 527 -9.28 -24.45 -18.74
C GLU A 527 -9.93 -25.60 -17.95
N LYS A 528 -9.35 -26.79 -18.00
CA LYS A 528 -9.81 -27.91 -17.15
C LYS A 528 -9.61 -27.59 -15.66
N LEU A 529 -8.47 -26.98 -15.29
CA LEU A 529 -8.18 -26.62 -13.90
C LEU A 529 -9.08 -25.48 -13.40
N SER A 530 -9.52 -24.58 -14.30
CA SER A 530 -10.45 -23.50 -13.92
C SER A 530 -11.79 -24.01 -13.39
N GLY A 531 -12.21 -25.23 -13.79
CA GLY A 531 -13.38 -25.91 -13.26
C GLY A 531 -13.18 -26.62 -11.92
N GLY A 532 -11.99 -26.54 -11.31
CA GLY A 532 -11.67 -27.25 -10.06
C GLY A 532 -12.58 -26.87 -8.88
N TRP A 533 -13.09 -25.65 -8.85
CA TRP A 533 -14.01 -25.16 -7.84
C TRP A 533 -15.30 -26.00 -7.73
N GLU A 534 -15.82 -26.58 -8.86
CA GLU A 534 -17.02 -27.42 -8.84
C GLU A 534 -16.83 -28.69 -8.01
N LEU A 535 -15.59 -29.19 -7.87
CA LEU A 535 -15.29 -30.36 -7.03
C LEU A 535 -15.58 -30.10 -5.56
N LEU A 536 -15.55 -28.84 -5.14
CA LEU A 536 -15.85 -28.43 -3.76
C LEU A 536 -17.31 -28.02 -3.56
N PHE A 537 -18.09 -27.88 -4.63
CA PHE A 537 -19.52 -27.56 -4.50
C PHE A 537 -20.30 -28.76 -3.97
N ASP A 538 -20.87 -28.60 -2.77
CA ASP A 538 -21.74 -29.64 -2.17
C ASP A 538 -23.20 -29.43 -2.63
N PRO A 539 -23.76 -30.30 -3.43
CA PRO A 539 -25.13 -30.16 -3.95
C PRO A 539 -26.23 -30.27 -2.88
N GLU A 540 -25.93 -30.86 -1.71
CA GLU A 540 -26.87 -30.98 -0.61
C GLU A 540 -26.99 -29.64 0.17
N THR A 541 -25.87 -29.05 0.57
CA THR A 541 -25.84 -27.81 1.31
C THR A 541 -25.83 -26.56 0.43
N LYS A 542 -25.40 -26.72 -0.84
CA LYS A 542 -25.18 -25.64 -1.82
C LYS A 542 -24.17 -24.60 -1.35
N TYR A 543 -23.15 -25.06 -0.62
CA TYR A 543 -21.97 -24.30 -0.25
C TYR A 543 -20.72 -24.93 -0.83
N ILE A 544 -19.66 -24.15 -0.93
CA ILE A 544 -18.30 -24.66 -1.10
C ILE A 544 -17.92 -25.38 0.20
N ARG A 545 -17.58 -26.66 0.10
CA ARG A 545 -17.23 -27.51 1.23
C ARG A 545 -15.87 -28.15 0.99
N PRO A 546 -14.93 -28.05 1.94
CA PRO A 546 -13.60 -28.64 1.76
C PRO A 546 -13.66 -30.15 1.58
N ARG A 547 -12.70 -30.69 0.80
CA ARG A 547 -12.45 -32.14 0.67
C ARG A 547 -11.13 -32.50 1.33
N ASP A 548 -11.09 -33.69 1.90
CA ASP A 548 -9.87 -34.29 2.43
C ASP A 548 -8.98 -34.92 1.34
N HIS A 549 -7.88 -35.55 1.74
CA HIS A 549 -6.95 -36.21 0.83
C HIS A 549 -7.52 -37.46 0.14
N SER A 550 -8.61 -38.05 0.64
CA SER A 550 -9.30 -39.19 0.01
C SER A 550 -10.30 -38.76 -1.06
N GLY A 551 -10.61 -37.48 -1.13
CA GLY A 551 -11.59 -36.91 -2.03
C GLY A 551 -12.99 -36.83 -1.45
N GLU A 552 -13.18 -37.18 -0.19
CA GLU A 552 -14.45 -37.07 0.50
C GLU A 552 -14.67 -35.69 1.06
N PHE A 553 -15.90 -35.19 1.10
CA PHE A 553 -16.26 -34.00 1.82
C PHE A 553 -16.01 -34.16 3.33
N ILE A 554 -15.46 -33.14 4.00
CA ILE A 554 -15.28 -33.18 5.46
C ILE A 554 -16.62 -33.47 6.15
N ALA A 555 -16.63 -34.36 7.16
CA ALA A 555 -17.86 -34.80 7.81
C ALA A 555 -18.52 -33.70 8.65
N ASP A 556 -17.75 -33.08 9.52
CA ASP A 556 -18.24 -32.04 10.44
C ASP A 556 -18.14 -30.65 9.75
N PHE A 557 -19.10 -30.36 8.87
CA PHE A 557 -19.14 -29.12 8.11
C PHE A 557 -20.13 -28.13 8.72
N ASP A 558 -19.61 -27.04 9.22
CA ASP A 558 -20.36 -25.83 9.58
C ASP A 558 -19.99 -24.71 8.60
N PRO A 559 -20.91 -24.22 7.74
CA PRO A 559 -20.60 -23.16 6.77
C PRO A 559 -20.23 -21.82 7.41
N TYR A 560 -20.52 -21.63 8.69
CA TYR A 560 -20.17 -20.41 9.47
C TYR A 560 -18.86 -20.54 10.24
N ALA A 561 -18.24 -21.72 10.27
CA ALA A 561 -16.96 -21.92 10.93
C ALA A 561 -15.85 -21.12 10.23
N ALA A 562 -15.33 -20.12 10.90
CA ALA A 562 -14.21 -19.34 10.40
C ALA A 562 -12.92 -20.18 10.38
N TRP A 563 -12.06 -19.95 9.39
CA TRP A 563 -10.75 -20.59 9.23
C TRP A 563 -10.81 -22.11 8.89
N ALA A 564 -11.98 -22.71 8.79
CA ALA A 564 -12.14 -24.13 8.51
C ALA A 564 -12.09 -24.43 6.99
N GLY A 565 -10.91 -24.38 6.43
CA GLY A 565 -10.66 -24.54 4.99
C GLY A 565 -10.64 -23.21 4.20
N PHE A 566 -10.89 -22.09 4.85
CA PHE A 566 -11.03 -20.77 4.24
C PHE A 566 -10.11 -19.75 4.92
N GLN A 567 -9.28 -19.09 4.15
CA GLN A 567 -8.40 -18.05 4.66
C GLN A 567 -9.22 -16.79 4.99
N GLU A 568 -9.10 -16.32 6.25
CA GLU A 568 -9.74 -15.08 6.72
C GLU A 568 -11.25 -15.01 6.51
N GLY A 569 -11.93 -16.16 6.51
CA GLY A 569 -13.36 -16.21 6.25
C GLY A 569 -13.98 -17.57 6.53
N ASN A 570 -15.13 -17.79 5.92
CA ASN A 570 -15.95 -18.99 6.09
C ASN A 570 -16.64 -19.39 4.76
N ALA A 571 -17.32 -20.54 4.72
CA ALA A 571 -17.95 -21.04 3.50
C ALA A 571 -19.09 -20.13 3.00
N VAL A 572 -19.79 -19.41 3.87
CA VAL A 572 -20.87 -18.50 3.46
C VAL A 572 -20.31 -17.37 2.59
N GLN A 573 -19.16 -16.84 2.95
CA GLN A 573 -18.46 -15.80 2.19
C GLN A 573 -17.87 -16.38 0.90
N TYR A 574 -17.10 -17.46 1.02
CA TYR A 574 -16.33 -18.02 -0.09
C TYR A 574 -17.15 -18.80 -1.12
N THR A 575 -18.39 -19.19 -0.84
CA THR A 575 -19.25 -19.80 -1.86
C THR A 575 -19.48 -18.89 -3.06
N TYR A 576 -19.39 -17.59 -2.88
CA TYR A 576 -19.52 -16.60 -3.95
C TYR A 576 -18.21 -16.28 -4.68
N TYR A 577 -17.10 -16.88 -4.25
CA TYR A 577 -15.77 -16.61 -4.80
C TYR A 577 -15.50 -17.43 -6.08
N VAL A 578 -16.33 -17.24 -7.09
CA VAL A 578 -16.21 -17.87 -8.40
C VAL A 578 -16.44 -16.81 -9.49
N PRO A 579 -15.61 -15.73 -9.53
CA PRO A 579 -15.89 -14.60 -10.43
C PRO A 579 -15.79 -14.94 -11.92
N HIS A 580 -15.09 -16.00 -12.27
CA HIS A 580 -14.89 -16.45 -13.66
C HIS A 580 -15.99 -17.35 -14.19
N ASP A 581 -16.85 -17.91 -13.31
CA ASP A 581 -17.90 -18.88 -13.71
C ASP A 581 -19.20 -18.70 -12.92
N ILE A 582 -19.64 -17.44 -12.82
CA ILE A 582 -20.81 -17.05 -12.01
C ILE A 582 -22.10 -17.67 -12.56
N ASP A 583 -22.25 -17.77 -13.88
CA ASP A 583 -23.42 -18.36 -14.50
C ASP A 583 -23.61 -19.82 -14.05
N ARG A 584 -22.53 -20.58 -13.98
CA ARG A 584 -22.55 -21.95 -13.50
C ARG A 584 -22.86 -22.03 -12.01
N LEU A 585 -22.27 -21.16 -11.20
CA LEU A 585 -22.61 -21.10 -9.78
C LEU A 585 -24.10 -20.79 -9.56
N VAL A 586 -24.66 -19.82 -10.28
CA VAL A 586 -26.10 -19.48 -10.23
C VAL A 586 -26.98 -20.67 -10.67
N GLU A 587 -26.55 -21.44 -11.68
CA GLU A 587 -27.25 -22.66 -12.13
C GLU A 587 -27.27 -23.72 -11.02
N LEU A 588 -26.13 -24.03 -10.41
CA LEU A 588 -25.99 -25.05 -9.37
C LEU A 588 -26.75 -24.70 -8.08
N VAL A 589 -26.69 -23.45 -7.62
CA VAL A 589 -27.46 -22.99 -6.47
C VAL A 589 -28.95 -22.89 -6.78
N GLY A 590 -29.29 -22.55 -8.03
CA GLY A 590 -30.63 -22.18 -8.46
C GLY A 590 -30.86 -20.65 -8.31
N ARG A 591 -31.23 -20.01 -9.42
CA ARG A 591 -31.27 -18.52 -9.54
C ARG A 591 -32.06 -17.81 -8.43
N GLU A 592 -33.22 -18.33 -8.06
CA GLU A 592 -34.05 -17.74 -7.04
C GLU A 592 -33.41 -17.88 -5.64
N GLU A 593 -32.93 -19.05 -5.32
CA GLU A 593 -32.24 -19.34 -4.06
C GLU A 593 -30.96 -18.52 -3.95
N PHE A 594 -30.17 -18.45 -5.02
CA PHE A 594 -28.95 -17.63 -5.09
C PHE A 594 -29.27 -16.18 -4.71
N ASN A 595 -30.26 -15.55 -5.35
CA ASN A 595 -30.62 -14.17 -5.08
C ASN A 595 -31.15 -13.97 -3.65
N ASN A 596 -31.98 -14.88 -3.14
CA ASN A 596 -32.54 -14.78 -1.81
C ASN A 596 -31.48 -14.95 -0.73
N ARG A 597 -30.58 -15.91 -0.91
CA ARG A 597 -29.46 -16.18 0.00
C ARG A 597 -28.50 -14.97 0.01
N LEU A 598 -28.11 -14.47 -1.16
CA LEU A 598 -27.20 -13.34 -1.28
C LEU A 598 -27.79 -12.04 -0.69
N ASP A 599 -29.07 -11.73 -0.95
CA ASP A 599 -29.73 -10.54 -0.35
C ASP A 599 -29.83 -10.68 1.18
N SER A 600 -30.12 -11.91 1.69
CA SER A 600 -30.13 -12.18 3.13
C SER A 600 -28.75 -12.01 3.76
N THR A 601 -27.69 -12.43 3.07
CA THR A 601 -26.29 -12.25 3.50
C THR A 601 -25.99 -10.77 3.75
N PHE A 602 -26.38 -9.88 2.82
CA PHE A 602 -26.20 -8.45 3.00
C PHE A 602 -27.12 -7.87 4.09
N LEU A 603 -28.38 -8.29 4.17
CA LEU A 603 -29.33 -7.81 5.19
C LEU A 603 -28.82 -8.09 6.61
N ILE A 604 -28.34 -9.33 6.86
CA ILE A 604 -27.82 -9.73 8.17
C ILE A 604 -26.52 -8.99 8.49
N SER A 605 -25.59 -8.91 7.52
CA SER A 605 -24.29 -8.28 7.72
C SER A 605 -24.34 -6.77 7.88
N ARG A 606 -25.40 -6.12 7.38
CA ARG A 606 -25.62 -4.68 7.56
C ARG A 606 -25.72 -4.29 9.03
N GLU A 607 -26.30 -5.13 9.90
CA GLU A 607 -26.42 -4.88 11.33
C GLU A 607 -25.03 -4.78 12.01
N SER A 608 -24.05 -5.53 11.50
CA SER A 608 -22.63 -5.48 11.93
C SER A 608 -21.79 -4.55 11.06
N VAL A 609 -22.42 -3.60 10.35
CA VAL A 609 -21.75 -2.71 9.38
C VAL A 609 -20.88 -3.52 8.41
N PHE A 610 -21.52 -4.50 7.74
CA PHE A 610 -20.88 -5.37 6.75
C PHE A 610 -19.63 -6.11 7.23
N GLY A 611 -19.63 -6.53 8.52
CA GLY A 611 -18.57 -7.34 9.11
C GLY A 611 -17.38 -6.56 9.67
N GLY A 612 -17.18 -5.31 9.21
CA GLY A 612 -16.10 -4.44 9.73
C GLY A 612 -16.47 -3.83 11.07
N GLY A 613 -17.63 -3.18 11.11
CA GLY A 613 -18.11 -2.49 12.32
C GLY A 613 -17.13 -1.40 12.79
N LYS A 614 -17.29 -1.02 14.05
CA LYS A 614 -16.42 -0.05 14.74
C LYS A 614 -15.44 -0.73 15.71
N THR A 615 -15.19 -2.02 15.56
CA THR A 615 -14.28 -2.78 16.40
C THR A 615 -12.90 -2.79 15.76
N ILE A 616 -11.90 -2.32 16.47
CA ILE A 616 -10.50 -2.40 16.04
C ILE A 616 -10.02 -3.85 16.24
N ASN A 617 -10.24 -4.70 15.25
CA ASN A 617 -9.84 -6.09 15.24
C ASN A 617 -9.65 -6.56 13.80
N ALA A 618 -8.44 -6.97 13.43
CA ALA A 618 -8.06 -7.43 12.10
C ALA A 618 -9.01 -8.49 11.52
N PHE A 619 -9.62 -9.29 12.37
CA PHE A 619 -10.43 -10.42 11.98
C PHE A 619 -11.89 -10.28 12.42
N ALA A 620 -12.38 -9.05 12.63
CA ALA A 620 -13.74 -8.80 13.09
C ALA A 620 -14.81 -9.44 12.17
N GLY A 621 -14.55 -9.46 10.86
CA GLY A 621 -15.50 -9.95 9.87
C GLY A 621 -15.44 -11.45 9.54
N VAL A 622 -14.49 -12.23 10.08
CA VAL A 622 -14.33 -13.65 9.70
C VAL A 622 -15.51 -14.55 10.05
N HIS A 623 -16.30 -14.16 11.04
CA HIS A 623 -17.53 -14.84 11.44
C HIS A 623 -18.80 -14.22 10.84
N ALA A 624 -18.68 -13.16 10.05
CA ALA A 624 -19.81 -12.52 9.40
C ALA A 624 -20.31 -13.32 8.19
N TYR A 625 -21.54 -13.03 7.76
CA TYR A 625 -22.07 -13.57 6.51
C TYR A 625 -21.46 -12.90 5.29
N TYR A 626 -21.15 -11.60 5.40
CA TYR A 626 -20.43 -10.79 4.41
C TYR A 626 -19.46 -9.89 5.15
N ASN A 627 -18.22 -9.87 4.71
CA ASN A 627 -17.16 -9.03 5.26
C ASN A 627 -16.62 -8.10 4.18
N HIS A 628 -17.09 -6.86 4.14
CA HIS A 628 -16.59 -5.89 3.17
C HIS A 628 -15.14 -5.47 3.42
N GLY A 629 -14.67 -5.61 4.64
CA GLY A 629 -13.26 -5.32 4.99
C GLY A 629 -12.26 -6.40 4.57
N ASN A 630 -12.70 -7.46 3.88
CA ASN A 630 -11.81 -8.49 3.36
C ASN A 630 -11.97 -8.64 1.84
N GLN A 631 -10.88 -8.51 1.11
CA GLN A 631 -10.80 -8.40 -0.33
C GLN A 631 -11.57 -9.48 -1.12
N PRO A 632 -11.54 -10.77 -0.74
CA PRO A 632 -12.32 -11.80 -1.44
C PRO A 632 -13.82 -11.55 -1.51
N ASN A 633 -14.34 -10.63 -0.70
CA ASN A 633 -15.77 -10.30 -0.66
C ASN A 633 -16.14 -9.07 -1.52
N LEU A 634 -15.18 -8.27 -2.01
CA LEU A 634 -15.45 -6.98 -2.65
C LEU A 634 -16.34 -7.10 -3.90
N HIS A 635 -16.18 -8.16 -4.69
CA HIS A 635 -16.95 -8.39 -5.92
C HIS A 635 -18.39 -8.89 -5.66
N ILE A 636 -18.70 -9.40 -4.44
CA ILE A 636 -19.95 -10.14 -4.17
C ILE A 636 -21.19 -9.25 -4.40
N SER A 637 -21.14 -7.97 -4.09
CA SER A 637 -22.26 -7.04 -4.33
C SER A 637 -22.61 -6.87 -5.81
N ALA A 638 -21.69 -7.18 -6.73
CA ALA A 638 -21.90 -7.13 -8.18
C ALA A 638 -22.63 -8.37 -8.74
N LEU A 639 -22.68 -9.48 -8.01
CA LEU A 639 -23.15 -10.77 -8.53
C LEU A 639 -24.63 -10.80 -8.93
N PHE A 640 -25.46 -9.92 -8.35
CA PHE A 640 -26.86 -9.79 -8.78
C PHE A 640 -27.02 -9.36 -10.24
N ASN A 641 -26.00 -8.76 -10.86
CA ASN A 641 -26.01 -8.42 -12.28
C ASN A 641 -26.08 -9.68 -13.16
N PHE A 642 -25.45 -10.77 -12.73
CA PHE A 642 -25.41 -12.05 -13.42
C PHE A 642 -26.63 -12.93 -13.10
N SER A 643 -27.27 -12.71 -11.97
CA SER A 643 -28.45 -13.48 -11.54
C SER A 643 -29.79 -12.84 -11.90
N GLY A 644 -29.79 -11.74 -12.66
CA GLY A 644 -30.98 -11.10 -13.21
C GLY A 644 -31.67 -10.12 -12.27
N LYS A 645 -31.02 -9.68 -11.19
CA LYS A 645 -31.52 -8.63 -10.26
C LYS A 645 -30.54 -7.45 -10.11
N PRO A 646 -30.14 -6.76 -11.20
CA PRO A 646 -29.12 -5.72 -11.16
C PRO A 646 -29.44 -4.56 -10.20
N TRP A 647 -30.73 -4.30 -9.92
CA TRP A 647 -31.15 -3.30 -8.92
C TRP A 647 -30.69 -3.63 -7.49
N LEU A 648 -30.47 -4.91 -7.16
CA LEU A 648 -29.93 -5.31 -5.88
C LEU A 648 -28.41 -5.02 -5.82
N SER A 649 -27.66 -5.18 -6.91
CA SER A 649 -26.28 -4.66 -6.98
C SER A 649 -26.23 -3.18 -6.71
N GLN A 650 -27.05 -2.39 -7.38
CA GLN A 650 -27.12 -0.93 -7.18
C GLN A 650 -27.48 -0.58 -5.72
N LYS A 651 -28.46 -1.28 -5.14
CA LYS A 651 -28.87 -1.10 -3.75
C LYS A 651 -27.69 -1.35 -2.80
N TRP A 652 -27.06 -2.51 -2.90
CA TRP A 652 -26.05 -2.92 -1.93
C TRP A 652 -24.73 -2.17 -2.09
N MET A 653 -24.27 -1.92 -3.31
CA MET A 653 -23.09 -1.07 -3.55
C MET A 653 -23.30 0.33 -2.98
N ARG A 654 -24.46 0.95 -3.22
CA ARG A 654 -24.79 2.27 -2.65
C ARG A 654 -24.84 2.23 -1.13
N THR A 655 -25.44 1.17 -0.55
CA THR A 655 -25.54 1.01 0.89
C THR A 655 -24.15 0.87 1.54
N ILE A 656 -23.27 0.08 0.92
CA ILE A 656 -21.87 -0.08 1.36
C ILE A 656 -21.16 1.28 1.35
N CYS A 657 -21.21 2.00 0.22
CA CYS A 657 -20.57 3.32 0.12
C CYS A 657 -21.05 4.33 1.17
N ASN A 658 -22.33 4.23 1.56
CA ASN A 658 -22.91 5.18 2.51
C ASN A 658 -22.71 4.79 3.98
N GLU A 659 -22.64 3.50 4.29
CA GLU A 659 -22.68 3.00 5.67
C GLU A 659 -21.34 2.42 6.15
N PHE A 660 -20.53 1.83 5.24
CA PHE A 660 -19.24 1.28 5.59
C PHE A 660 -18.12 2.34 5.57
N TYR A 661 -18.12 3.23 4.56
CA TYR A 661 -17.14 4.29 4.43
C TYR A 661 -17.61 5.60 5.03
N GLY A 662 -16.73 6.32 5.72
CA GLY A 662 -16.97 7.62 6.33
C GLY A 662 -15.83 8.62 6.06
N THR A 663 -15.89 9.75 6.78
CA THR A 663 -14.87 10.82 6.73
C THR A 663 -14.18 11.01 8.08
N GLU A 664 -14.28 10.03 8.97
CA GLU A 664 -13.73 10.07 10.33
C GLU A 664 -12.30 9.48 10.35
N GLU A 665 -11.46 9.94 11.27
CA GLU A 665 -10.12 9.36 11.50
C GLU A 665 -10.23 7.91 11.97
N ILE A 666 -11.22 7.60 12.81
CA ILE A 666 -11.57 6.25 13.19
C ILE A 666 -12.71 5.74 12.31
N HIS A 667 -12.54 4.59 11.68
CA HIS A 667 -13.53 3.94 10.83
C HIS A 667 -13.98 4.75 9.59
N GLY A 668 -13.16 5.68 9.14
CA GLY A 668 -13.34 6.30 7.83
C GLY A 668 -13.30 5.26 6.71
N TYR A 669 -12.52 4.21 6.93
CA TYR A 669 -12.55 2.95 6.18
C TYR A 669 -12.95 1.82 7.09
N GLY A 670 -13.59 0.80 6.56
CA GLY A 670 -13.84 -0.42 7.29
C GLY A 670 -12.53 -1.11 7.66
N TYR A 671 -12.55 -1.76 8.81
CA TYR A 671 -11.39 -2.48 9.28
C TYR A 671 -11.09 -3.67 8.35
N GLY A 672 -9.84 -3.81 7.93
CA GLY A 672 -9.37 -4.86 7.03
C GLY A 672 -9.10 -4.38 5.60
N GLN A 673 -9.51 -3.16 5.23
CA GLN A 673 -9.10 -2.55 3.97
C GLN A 673 -7.78 -1.83 4.17
N ASP A 674 -6.74 -2.40 3.66
CA ASP A 674 -5.35 -2.00 3.85
C ASP A 674 -4.64 -1.63 2.54
N GLU A 675 -5.09 -2.15 1.41
CA GLU A 675 -4.37 -2.00 0.14
C GLU A 675 -5.28 -1.57 -1.03
N ASP A 676 -6.60 -1.42 -0.81
CA ASP A 676 -7.60 -1.30 -1.87
C ASP A 676 -8.06 0.13 -2.13
#